data_0dd8cd225c3de75a665dcb01933691ea
#
_entry.id   0dd8cd225c3de75a665dcb01933691ea
#
_cell.length_a   1.000
_cell.length_b   1.000
_cell.length_c   1.000
_cell.angle_alpha   90.00
_cell.angle_beta   90.00
_cell.angle_gamma   90.00
#
_symmetry.space_group_name_H-M   'P 1'
#
loop_
_entity.id
_entity.type
_entity.pdbx_description
1 polymer ?
#
loop_
_entity_poly.entity_id
_entity_poly.type
_entity_poly.pdbx_seq_one_letter_code
_entity_poly.pdbx_strand_id
1 'polypeptide(L)'
;MVVTTMGVPDETGADPLGPADPCGDPFLRTRFAIPTLPVTYLRRDRLLGHLDLAPRTPLTVVGGAAGAGKTLLVADWAATRRTPVAWLTAQMADKGRGTFWAYLLQALRLAGVTLSAEVGLPAEAGRVDDALLTRLAAELSAREAPVTAVIDEYDRVTDPEIADQLEFVLRHADTGVRLVLVTRTEPLLPLHRYRAAGAVTEIRNDELAFTPEEAGDLLALHGIRLPPDEIGALLARTRGWAAGLRLSALAAQGECDPRSYLKEFEADRTTIGDYLIAEVLRRQRTETQDLLLRISVLDRFCPALADALTGRADAELILTALHRENAFVEDLGHSWFRLHPLFREILRAHLRARHPGLETELHRRAAAWLRRHGPLVETLEHAAAAGDWAAAAGALVGDLALGELLTGPRAEPLAALFAAMGPEPRTPATDLVRAARALSLGDLDRGLPHLERATRELEDATNRPAQEPNGLTRAPHQEQPEPAETASARLGCALLHVLAARLTGSPARAETAAHRAEELKQEVPGPLLDRHPELTALLRAHLGAARLWAGRFTQARAALTAVTDHGCTTPAAAAQVRAPEPASPVKTRRPVAPERPSTAQVREECLAHLALLDHLDGHSGRAERKALAALAAADHTDPAVLPGIGPATLVLAAVATDRDELDRAEALVDGPPDAADARPPARDPVAQALHALVTARLLLARGDTEGALEAADRTVVADEPSPWAEAHAALVAAGAHLADGRPELAVKLLTELPGEDPLCLVGAAQAELAAGRPGHALGLLDRIRPGHTTGPLIAVRSALVEAELAGVEGDREARRRLVAQALREARRDRLRRPFKEAGPWLRPLLATPALRPLAEGWLLPGAASPDGTPAVSEPPPMIEELSGRERDVLVRLAEMMSTEEIAADLFVSVNTVKTHLKSAYRKLGVNRRHDAVHRARELGLL
;
A
#
# COMPACT_ATOMS: atom_id res chain seq x y z
N MET A 1 -9.45 -31.75 -42.80
CA MET A 1 -8.45 -30.96 -43.54
C MET A 1 -9.13 -29.67 -44.01
N VAL A 2 -9.11 -28.65 -43.25
CA VAL A 2 -9.11 -27.23 -43.65
C VAL A 2 -8.44 -26.48 -42.50
N VAL A 3 -7.21 -26.10 -42.74
CA VAL A 3 -6.43 -25.21 -41.86
C VAL A 3 -6.92 -23.80 -42.17
N THR A 4 -7.63 -23.20 -41.26
CA THR A 4 -7.87 -21.77 -41.31
C THR A 4 -6.68 -21.09 -40.61
N THR A 5 -5.78 -20.59 -41.42
CA THR A 5 -4.71 -19.66 -41.00
C THR A 5 -5.37 -18.42 -40.41
N MET A 6 -5.23 -18.23 -39.10
CA MET A 6 -5.45 -16.95 -38.51
C MET A 6 -4.37 -15.98 -39.01
N GLY A 7 -4.85 -14.87 -39.56
CA GLY A 7 -4.02 -13.79 -40.06
C GLY A 7 -3.07 -13.23 -38.98
N VAL A 8 -1.87 -12.98 -39.43
CA VAL A 8 -0.83 -12.24 -38.72
C VAL A 8 -1.40 -10.84 -38.38
N PRO A 9 -1.44 -10.40 -37.14
CA PRO A 9 -1.76 -9.02 -36.85
C PRO A 9 -0.56 -8.13 -37.24
N ASP A 10 -0.92 -7.06 -37.90
CA ASP A 10 -0.07 -5.96 -38.36
C ASP A 10 0.94 -5.49 -37.31
N GLU A 11 2.18 -5.29 -37.73
CA GLU A 11 3.29 -4.80 -36.94
C GLU A 11 3.09 -3.30 -36.64
N THR A 12 2.30 -2.97 -35.64
CA THR A 12 2.39 -1.70 -34.90
C THR A 12 2.64 -2.02 -33.43
N GLY A 13 3.91 -2.12 -33.11
CA GLY A 13 4.45 -2.68 -31.89
C GLY A 13 4.22 -1.87 -30.64
N ALA A 14 3.03 -1.99 -30.05
CA ALA A 14 2.85 -1.79 -28.63
C ALA A 14 2.53 -3.16 -28.01
N ASP A 15 3.32 -3.62 -27.05
CA ASP A 15 3.00 -4.83 -26.29
C ASP A 15 1.64 -4.60 -25.60
N PRO A 16 0.59 -5.37 -25.95
CA PRO A 16 -0.75 -5.16 -25.40
C PRO A 16 -0.82 -5.37 -23.88
N LEU A 17 0.26 -5.86 -23.27
CA LEU A 17 0.35 -6.06 -21.83
C LEU A 17 0.80 -4.82 -21.03
N GLY A 18 1.31 -3.77 -21.71
CA GLY A 18 1.93 -2.66 -21.01
C GLY A 18 3.25 -3.05 -20.33
N PRO A 19 3.98 -2.06 -19.76
CA PRO A 19 5.36 -2.29 -19.32
C PRO A 19 5.48 -3.07 -18.01
N ALA A 20 4.59 -2.90 -17.05
CA ALA A 20 4.68 -3.57 -15.75
C ALA A 20 3.38 -3.43 -14.92
N ASP A 21 3.23 -4.28 -13.91
CA ASP A 21 2.21 -4.17 -12.88
C ASP A 21 2.59 -3.08 -11.84
N PRO A 22 1.71 -2.73 -10.87
CA PRO A 22 2.01 -1.72 -9.86
C PRO A 22 3.17 -2.07 -8.91
N CYS A 23 3.65 -3.32 -8.89
CA CYS A 23 4.87 -3.71 -8.18
C CYS A 23 6.13 -3.46 -9.01
N GLY A 24 5.97 -3.13 -10.29
CA GLY A 24 7.06 -2.98 -11.25
C GLY A 24 7.47 -4.29 -11.91
N ASP A 25 6.72 -5.37 -11.69
CA ASP A 25 6.95 -6.67 -12.31
C ASP A 25 6.20 -6.77 -13.65
N PRO A 26 6.74 -7.50 -14.67
CA PRO A 26 6.03 -7.69 -15.91
C PRO A 26 4.75 -8.51 -15.70
N PHE A 27 3.68 -8.14 -16.39
CA PHE A 27 2.43 -8.90 -16.34
C PHE A 27 2.64 -10.34 -16.79
N LEU A 28 2.20 -11.29 -15.96
CA LEU A 28 2.26 -12.72 -16.28
C LEU A 28 1.15 -13.09 -17.29
N ARG A 29 1.52 -13.27 -18.56
CA ARG A 29 0.59 -13.59 -19.67
C ARG A 29 -0.26 -14.82 -19.38
N THR A 30 0.29 -15.80 -18.67
CA THR A 30 -0.40 -17.03 -18.29
C THR A 30 -1.64 -16.83 -17.43
N ARG A 31 -1.74 -15.69 -16.73
CA ARG A 31 -2.90 -15.35 -15.90
C ARG A 31 -4.11 -14.89 -16.72
N PHE A 32 -3.89 -14.46 -17.94
CA PHE A 32 -4.93 -13.97 -18.86
C PHE A 32 -5.39 -15.03 -19.86
N ALA A 33 -4.69 -16.16 -19.92
CA ALA A 33 -5.00 -17.21 -20.86
C ALA A 33 -6.23 -18.01 -20.39
N ILE A 34 -7.22 -18.15 -21.28
CA ILE A 34 -8.31 -19.11 -21.08
C ILE A 34 -7.69 -20.52 -21.16
N PRO A 35 -7.88 -21.36 -20.12
CA PRO A 35 -7.33 -22.69 -20.11
C PRO A 35 -7.76 -23.52 -21.31
N THR A 36 -6.80 -24.22 -21.93
CA THR A 36 -7.08 -25.13 -23.05
C THR A 36 -7.81 -26.36 -22.56
N LEU A 37 -8.84 -26.77 -23.29
CA LEU A 37 -9.60 -27.99 -22.96
C LEU A 37 -8.81 -29.25 -23.31
N PRO A 38 -8.77 -30.22 -22.39
CA PRO A 38 -8.18 -31.54 -22.68
C PRO A 38 -8.87 -32.25 -23.82
N VAL A 39 -8.14 -33.09 -24.59
CA VAL A 39 -8.73 -33.89 -25.67
C VAL A 39 -9.85 -34.81 -25.17
N THR A 40 -9.75 -35.32 -23.95
CA THR A 40 -10.76 -36.14 -23.27
C THR A 40 -11.70 -35.32 -22.38
N TYR A 41 -11.90 -34.02 -22.69
CA TYR A 41 -12.89 -33.20 -22.02
C TYR A 41 -14.30 -33.58 -22.46
N LEU A 42 -15.18 -33.82 -21.49
CA LEU A 42 -16.60 -34.01 -21.77
C LEU A 42 -17.31 -32.67 -21.71
N ARG A 43 -17.95 -32.29 -22.81
CA ARG A 43 -18.77 -31.09 -22.88
C ARG A 43 -20.06 -31.31 -22.08
N ARG A 44 -20.32 -30.40 -21.16
CA ARG A 44 -21.45 -30.50 -20.24
C ARG A 44 -22.56 -29.52 -20.61
N ASP A 45 -23.35 -29.91 -21.66
CA ASP A 45 -24.36 -29.02 -22.24
C ASP A 45 -25.43 -28.55 -21.22
N ARG A 46 -25.74 -29.37 -20.22
CA ARG A 46 -26.61 -29.03 -19.10
C ARG A 46 -26.10 -27.82 -18.34
N LEU A 47 -24.82 -27.76 -17.98
CA LEU A 47 -24.21 -26.67 -17.26
C LEU A 47 -23.93 -25.46 -18.16
N LEU A 48 -23.56 -25.71 -19.39
CA LEU A 48 -23.40 -24.63 -20.38
C LEU A 48 -24.74 -23.93 -20.63
N GLY A 49 -25.85 -24.68 -20.75
CA GLY A 49 -27.19 -24.12 -20.79
C GLY A 49 -27.54 -23.31 -19.56
N HIS A 50 -27.11 -23.71 -18.39
CA HIS A 50 -27.28 -22.94 -17.15
C HIS A 50 -26.46 -21.64 -17.17
N LEU A 51 -25.21 -21.71 -17.61
CA LEU A 51 -24.38 -20.51 -17.83
C LEU A 51 -24.94 -19.60 -18.93
N ASP A 52 -25.64 -20.14 -19.92
CA ASP A 52 -26.27 -19.37 -20.98
C ASP A 52 -27.57 -18.66 -20.54
N LEU A 53 -28.21 -19.11 -19.49
CA LEU A 53 -29.29 -18.38 -18.80
C LEU A 53 -28.75 -17.22 -17.96
N ALA A 54 -27.48 -17.26 -17.58
CA ALA A 54 -26.78 -16.21 -16.83
C ALA A 54 -26.65 -14.84 -17.53
N PRO A 55 -26.89 -14.66 -18.86
CA PRO A 55 -26.88 -13.32 -19.47
C PRO A 55 -27.84 -12.30 -18.87
N ARG A 56 -28.69 -12.71 -17.96
CA ARG A 56 -29.67 -11.85 -17.29
C ARG A 56 -29.23 -11.38 -15.91
N THR A 57 -28.15 -11.93 -15.37
CA THR A 57 -27.63 -11.59 -14.04
C THR A 57 -26.23 -10.97 -14.12
N PRO A 58 -25.95 -9.88 -13.36
CA PRO A 58 -24.64 -9.23 -13.36
C PRO A 58 -23.55 -10.11 -12.75
N LEU A 59 -23.93 -11.07 -11.89
CA LEU A 59 -23.00 -11.93 -11.17
C LEU A 59 -23.31 -13.41 -11.43
N THR A 60 -22.28 -14.18 -11.76
CA THR A 60 -22.33 -15.63 -11.82
C THR A 60 -21.26 -16.21 -10.89
N VAL A 61 -21.63 -17.15 -10.05
CA VAL A 61 -20.70 -17.83 -9.13
C VAL A 61 -20.66 -19.30 -9.45
N VAL A 62 -19.48 -19.82 -9.84
CA VAL A 62 -19.23 -21.24 -10.03
C VAL A 62 -18.40 -21.71 -8.84
N GLY A 63 -19.09 -22.21 -7.81
CA GLY A 63 -18.53 -22.62 -6.53
C GLY A 63 -18.46 -24.13 -6.37
N GLY A 64 -17.33 -24.66 -5.87
CA GLY A 64 -17.22 -26.11 -5.59
C GLY A 64 -15.80 -26.53 -5.25
N ALA A 65 -15.63 -27.78 -4.84
CA ALA A 65 -14.37 -28.36 -4.42
C ALA A 65 -13.27 -28.27 -5.49
N ALA A 66 -12.01 -28.46 -5.09
CA ALA A 66 -10.90 -28.61 -6.01
C ALA A 66 -11.16 -29.82 -6.94
N GLY A 67 -10.89 -29.66 -8.23
CA GLY A 67 -11.11 -30.72 -9.20
C GLY A 67 -12.57 -31.00 -9.60
N ALA A 68 -13.53 -30.17 -9.19
CA ALA A 68 -14.93 -30.29 -9.58
C ALA A 68 -15.20 -29.92 -11.06
N GLY A 69 -14.19 -29.49 -11.80
CA GLY A 69 -14.30 -29.14 -13.21
C GLY A 69 -14.76 -27.70 -13.48
N LYS A 70 -14.78 -26.83 -12.47
CA LYS A 70 -15.23 -25.43 -12.55
C LYS A 70 -14.53 -24.65 -13.65
N THR A 71 -13.21 -24.61 -13.59
CA THR A 71 -12.35 -23.87 -14.52
C THR A 71 -12.56 -24.33 -15.96
N LEU A 72 -12.58 -25.65 -16.21
CA LEU A 72 -12.80 -26.22 -17.55
C LEU A 72 -14.21 -25.95 -18.07
N LEU A 73 -15.23 -26.00 -17.22
CA LEU A 73 -16.61 -25.66 -17.58
C LEU A 73 -16.71 -24.20 -18.05
N VAL A 74 -16.13 -23.27 -17.28
CA VAL A 74 -16.17 -21.84 -17.60
C VAL A 74 -15.27 -21.54 -18.81
N ALA A 75 -14.15 -22.25 -18.98
CA ALA A 75 -13.28 -22.12 -20.14
C ALA A 75 -13.99 -22.60 -21.43
N ASP A 76 -14.71 -23.74 -21.41
CA ASP A 76 -15.52 -24.22 -22.54
C ASP A 76 -16.62 -23.20 -22.87
N TRP A 77 -17.32 -22.72 -21.86
CA TRP A 77 -18.34 -21.69 -22.03
C TRP A 77 -17.74 -20.39 -22.64
N ALA A 78 -16.61 -19.91 -22.12
CA ALA A 78 -15.93 -18.71 -22.59
C ALA A 78 -15.46 -18.84 -24.05
N ALA A 79 -14.91 -19.99 -24.43
CA ALA A 79 -14.43 -20.26 -25.78
C ALA A 79 -15.53 -20.26 -26.85
N THR A 80 -16.77 -20.51 -26.46
CA THR A 80 -17.93 -20.51 -27.38
C THR A 80 -18.61 -19.16 -27.54
N ARG A 81 -18.18 -18.14 -26.79
CA ARG A 81 -18.79 -16.80 -26.78
C ARG A 81 -18.34 -15.95 -27.97
N ARG A 82 -19.30 -15.17 -28.49
CA ARG A 82 -19.05 -14.11 -29.47
C ARG A 82 -18.76 -12.76 -28.82
N THR A 83 -19.12 -12.61 -27.53
CA THR A 83 -18.86 -11.38 -26.75
C THR A 83 -17.47 -11.46 -26.10
N PRO A 84 -16.80 -10.31 -25.87
CA PRO A 84 -15.50 -10.28 -25.21
C PRO A 84 -15.54 -10.95 -23.83
N VAL A 85 -14.57 -11.86 -23.59
CA VAL A 85 -14.38 -12.50 -22.30
C VAL A 85 -13.00 -12.12 -21.79
N ALA A 86 -12.95 -11.36 -20.69
CA ALA A 86 -11.74 -11.03 -19.98
C ALA A 86 -11.48 -12.12 -18.94
N TRP A 87 -10.35 -12.83 -19.06
CA TRP A 87 -9.97 -13.90 -18.14
C TRP A 87 -8.84 -13.46 -17.22
N LEU A 88 -9.02 -13.69 -15.92
CA LEU A 88 -7.99 -13.48 -14.90
C LEU A 88 -7.95 -14.69 -13.97
N THR A 89 -6.79 -15.35 -13.86
CA THR A 89 -6.53 -16.35 -12.81
C THR A 89 -5.89 -15.65 -11.60
N ALA A 90 -6.59 -15.61 -10.48
CA ALA A 90 -6.13 -14.99 -9.24
C ALA A 90 -4.98 -15.78 -8.58
N GLN A 91 -4.10 -15.08 -7.86
CA GLN A 91 -2.97 -15.68 -7.15
C GLN A 91 -2.89 -15.18 -5.70
N MET A 92 -2.22 -15.96 -4.83
CA MET A 92 -1.96 -15.55 -3.43
C MET A 92 -1.14 -14.26 -3.31
N ALA A 93 -0.36 -13.92 -4.35
CA ALA A 93 0.39 -12.68 -4.44
C ALA A 93 -0.49 -11.44 -4.71
N ASP A 94 -1.77 -11.60 -5.07
CA ASP A 94 -2.72 -10.50 -5.27
C ASP A 94 -3.24 -9.92 -3.95
N LYS A 95 -2.38 -9.86 -2.93
CA LYS A 95 -2.72 -9.26 -1.64
C LYS A 95 -2.86 -7.74 -1.71
N GLY A 96 -2.30 -7.11 -2.73
CA GLY A 96 -2.43 -5.70 -2.98
C GLY A 96 -3.63 -5.39 -3.87
N ARG A 97 -4.53 -4.52 -3.43
CA ARG A 97 -5.73 -4.08 -4.16
C ARG A 97 -5.39 -3.52 -5.53
N GLY A 98 -4.35 -2.69 -5.60
CA GLY A 98 -3.87 -2.11 -6.85
C GLY A 98 -3.34 -3.16 -7.82
N THR A 99 -2.61 -4.16 -7.34
CA THR A 99 -2.14 -5.28 -8.17
C THR A 99 -3.32 -6.06 -8.73
N PHE A 100 -4.30 -6.42 -7.90
CA PHE A 100 -5.51 -7.13 -8.36
C PHE A 100 -6.22 -6.35 -9.48
N TRP A 101 -6.49 -5.05 -9.26
CA TRP A 101 -7.17 -4.22 -10.23
C TRP A 101 -6.35 -3.98 -11.50
N ALA A 102 -5.03 -3.85 -11.38
CA ALA A 102 -4.15 -3.74 -12.54
C ALA A 102 -4.27 -4.97 -13.45
N TYR A 103 -4.24 -6.17 -12.86
CA TYR A 103 -4.43 -7.40 -13.60
C TYR A 103 -5.85 -7.50 -14.20
N LEU A 104 -6.89 -7.13 -13.48
CA LEU A 104 -8.26 -7.17 -14.00
C LEU A 104 -8.46 -6.16 -15.15
N LEU A 105 -7.95 -4.94 -15.02
CA LEU A 105 -7.97 -3.94 -16.09
C LEU A 105 -7.20 -4.40 -17.32
N GLN A 106 -6.07 -5.05 -17.11
CA GLN A 106 -5.27 -5.62 -18.18
C GLN A 106 -6.01 -6.79 -18.89
N ALA A 107 -6.70 -7.64 -18.13
CA ALA A 107 -7.54 -8.69 -18.69
C ALA A 107 -8.67 -8.11 -19.58
N LEU A 108 -9.31 -7.02 -19.13
CA LEU A 108 -10.31 -6.31 -19.93
C LEU A 108 -9.74 -5.77 -21.24
N ARG A 109 -8.55 -5.15 -21.20
CA ARG A 109 -7.87 -4.64 -22.39
C ARG A 109 -7.51 -5.75 -23.37
N LEU A 110 -6.97 -6.85 -22.87
CA LEU A 110 -6.62 -8.03 -23.70
C LEU A 110 -7.84 -8.67 -24.34
N ALA A 111 -9.01 -8.58 -23.70
CA ALA A 111 -10.28 -9.01 -24.28
C ALA A 111 -10.83 -8.02 -25.34
N GLY A 112 -10.09 -6.96 -25.69
CA GLY A 112 -10.50 -5.95 -26.66
C GLY A 112 -11.44 -4.88 -26.11
N VAL A 113 -11.52 -4.73 -24.79
CA VAL A 113 -12.26 -3.62 -24.18
C VAL A 113 -11.40 -2.36 -24.28
N THR A 114 -11.84 -1.43 -25.11
CA THR A 114 -11.21 -0.10 -25.16
C THR A 114 -11.62 0.68 -23.92
N LEU A 115 -10.64 0.98 -23.08
CA LEU A 115 -10.78 1.87 -21.93
C LEU A 115 -10.04 3.17 -22.24
N SER A 116 -10.63 4.30 -21.84
CA SER A 116 -10.01 5.60 -22.06
C SER A 116 -8.65 5.70 -21.32
N ALA A 117 -7.83 6.66 -21.72
CA ALA A 117 -6.57 6.94 -21.04
C ALA A 117 -6.76 7.39 -19.57
N GLU A 118 -7.97 7.85 -19.23
CA GLU A 118 -8.35 8.25 -17.87
C GLU A 118 -8.57 7.06 -16.93
N VAL A 119 -8.89 5.88 -17.49
CA VAL A 119 -8.89 4.60 -16.77
C VAL A 119 -7.49 4.00 -16.90
N GLY A 120 -6.52 4.59 -16.21
CA GLY A 120 -5.16 4.11 -16.13
C GLY A 120 -5.03 2.82 -15.30
N LEU A 121 -3.80 2.33 -15.13
CA LEU A 121 -3.52 1.30 -14.12
C LEU A 121 -3.38 1.97 -12.75
N PRO A 122 -3.72 1.26 -11.65
CA PRO A 122 -3.40 1.73 -10.31
C PRO A 122 -1.92 2.08 -10.17
N ALA A 123 -1.62 3.21 -9.56
CA ALA A 123 -0.24 3.69 -9.39
C ALA A 123 0.50 2.92 -8.28
N GLU A 124 -0.25 2.36 -7.32
CA GLU A 124 0.26 1.68 -6.14
C GLU A 124 -0.28 0.25 -6.07
N ALA A 125 0.56 -0.69 -5.63
CA ALA A 125 0.15 -2.09 -5.51
C ALA A 125 -0.87 -2.33 -4.38
N GLY A 126 -0.78 -1.57 -3.29
CA GLY A 126 -1.65 -1.70 -2.12
C GLY A 126 -2.95 -0.92 -2.21
N ARG A 127 -3.11 -0.02 -3.20
CA ARG A 127 -4.21 0.94 -3.24
C ARG A 127 -4.83 1.08 -4.61
N VAL A 128 -6.13 1.32 -4.62
CA VAL A 128 -6.89 1.74 -5.81
C VAL A 128 -7.59 3.07 -5.50
N ASP A 129 -7.52 4.00 -6.42
CA ASP A 129 -8.25 5.26 -6.34
C ASP A 129 -9.74 5.03 -6.65
N ASP A 130 -10.63 5.47 -5.77
CA ASP A 130 -12.08 5.41 -5.97
C ASP A 130 -12.52 6.12 -7.26
N ALA A 131 -11.80 7.16 -7.66
CA ALA A 131 -12.02 7.85 -8.92
C ALA A 131 -11.74 6.94 -10.14
N LEU A 132 -10.77 6.04 -10.04
CA LEU A 132 -10.48 5.04 -11.08
C LEU A 132 -11.66 4.07 -11.19
N LEU A 133 -12.14 3.54 -10.06
CA LEU A 133 -13.27 2.61 -10.04
C LEU A 133 -14.55 3.27 -10.55
N THR A 134 -14.78 4.52 -10.19
CA THR A 134 -15.92 5.31 -10.68
C THR A 134 -15.87 5.50 -12.20
N ARG A 135 -14.69 5.89 -12.74
CA ARG A 135 -14.50 6.03 -14.19
C ARG A 135 -14.67 4.69 -14.91
N LEU A 136 -14.08 3.63 -14.37
CA LEU A 136 -14.23 2.28 -14.92
C LEU A 136 -15.71 1.87 -14.98
N ALA A 137 -16.45 2.04 -13.90
CA ALA A 137 -17.87 1.70 -13.85
C ALA A 137 -18.69 2.53 -14.87
N ALA A 138 -18.41 3.82 -14.98
CA ALA A 138 -19.05 4.70 -15.94
C ALA A 138 -18.77 4.28 -17.40
N GLU A 139 -17.52 3.94 -17.73
CA GLU A 139 -17.17 3.48 -19.07
C GLU A 139 -17.77 2.11 -19.39
N LEU A 140 -17.82 1.21 -18.42
CA LEU A 140 -18.47 -0.07 -18.60
C LEU A 140 -19.99 0.09 -18.80
N SER A 141 -20.64 0.97 -18.04
CA SER A 141 -22.09 1.22 -18.17
C SER A 141 -22.49 1.84 -19.52
N ALA A 142 -21.59 2.58 -20.15
CA ALA A 142 -21.81 3.21 -21.46
C ALA A 142 -21.70 2.23 -22.65
N ARG A 143 -21.36 0.97 -22.43
CA ARG A 143 -21.18 -0.02 -23.48
C ARG A 143 -22.51 -0.55 -24.01
N GLU A 144 -22.62 -0.66 -25.32
CA GLU A 144 -23.79 -1.28 -25.97
C GLU A 144 -23.86 -2.81 -25.75
N ALA A 145 -22.69 -3.45 -25.62
CA ALA A 145 -22.61 -4.89 -25.38
C ALA A 145 -21.80 -5.16 -24.10
N PRO A 146 -22.31 -6.02 -23.18
CA PRO A 146 -21.63 -6.33 -21.95
C PRO A 146 -20.30 -7.07 -22.22
N VAL A 147 -19.31 -6.75 -21.40
CA VAL A 147 -18.09 -7.57 -21.29
C VAL A 147 -18.26 -8.57 -20.15
N THR A 148 -17.80 -9.80 -20.38
CA THR A 148 -17.75 -10.81 -19.32
C THR A 148 -16.36 -10.84 -18.71
N ALA A 149 -16.25 -10.55 -17.42
CA ALA A 149 -15.02 -10.69 -16.66
C ALA A 149 -15.07 -12.01 -15.87
N VAL A 150 -14.16 -12.92 -16.17
CA VAL A 150 -14.00 -14.20 -15.45
C VAL A 150 -12.83 -14.08 -14.51
N ILE A 151 -13.06 -14.33 -13.22
CA ILE A 151 -11.98 -14.42 -12.22
C ILE A 151 -11.93 -15.86 -11.74
N ASP A 152 -10.93 -16.59 -12.19
CA ASP A 152 -10.67 -17.96 -11.78
C ASP A 152 -9.80 -18.00 -10.51
N GLU A 153 -9.99 -19.03 -9.68
CA GLU A 153 -9.34 -19.18 -8.36
C GLU A 153 -9.61 -17.97 -7.43
N TYR A 154 -10.83 -17.43 -7.49
CA TYR A 154 -11.21 -16.26 -6.69
C TYR A 154 -11.08 -16.46 -5.16
N ASP A 155 -11.09 -17.68 -4.68
CA ASP A 155 -10.82 -18.04 -3.28
C ASP A 155 -9.42 -17.60 -2.78
N ARG A 156 -8.53 -17.20 -3.66
CA ARG A 156 -7.22 -16.61 -3.33
C ARG A 156 -7.31 -15.11 -3.03
N VAL A 157 -8.40 -14.47 -3.42
CA VAL A 157 -8.65 -13.05 -3.13
C VAL A 157 -9.31 -12.97 -1.75
N THR A 158 -8.52 -12.67 -0.74
CA THR A 158 -8.96 -12.69 0.66
C THR A 158 -9.20 -11.30 1.26
N ASP A 159 -8.86 -10.24 0.52
CA ASP A 159 -9.10 -8.86 0.97
C ASP A 159 -10.58 -8.48 0.79
N PRO A 160 -11.31 -8.19 1.87
CA PRO A 160 -12.72 -7.82 1.80
C PRO A 160 -12.97 -6.53 1.02
N GLU A 161 -12.00 -5.61 0.99
CA GLU A 161 -12.15 -4.36 0.26
C GLU A 161 -12.12 -4.57 -1.26
N ILE A 162 -11.39 -5.58 -1.77
CA ILE A 162 -11.49 -5.96 -3.19
C ILE A 162 -12.92 -6.43 -3.50
N ALA A 163 -13.56 -7.16 -2.59
CA ALA A 163 -14.95 -7.58 -2.77
C ALA A 163 -15.91 -6.39 -2.78
N ASP A 164 -15.73 -5.41 -1.88
CA ASP A 164 -16.51 -4.18 -1.85
C ASP A 164 -16.32 -3.35 -3.12
N GLN A 165 -15.10 -3.25 -3.60
CA GLN A 165 -14.75 -2.56 -4.85
C GLN A 165 -15.37 -3.27 -6.08
N LEU A 166 -15.33 -4.59 -6.13
CA LEU A 166 -16.01 -5.36 -7.18
C LEU A 166 -17.53 -5.17 -7.12
N GLU A 167 -18.11 -5.17 -5.92
CA GLU A 167 -19.54 -4.87 -5.74
C GLU A 167 -19.87 -3.46 -6.22
N PHE A 168 -19.02 -2.47 -5.88
CA PHE A 168 -19.18 -1.11 -6.36
C PHE A 168 -19.23 -1.05 -7.89
N VAL A 169 -18.25 -1.65 -8.56
CA VAL A 169 -18.19 -1.65 -10.03
C VAL A 169 -19.40 -2.39 -10.63
N LEU A 170 -19.77 -3.56 -10.10
CA LEU A 170 -20.95 -4.30 -10.57
C LEU A 170 -22.23 -3.50 -10.45
N ARG A 171 -22.40 -2.78 -9.36
CA ARG A 171 -23.61 -1.97 -9.11
C ARG A 171 -23.72 -0.77 -10.05
N HIS A 172 -22.57 -0.15 -10.38
CA HIS A 172 -22.55 1.09 -11.16
C HIS A 172 -22.26 0.89 -12.65
N ALA A 173 -21.81 -0.28 -13.06
CA ALA A 173 -21.63 -0.63 -14.45
C ALA A 173 -22.92 -1.10 -15.14
N ASP A 174 -24.03 -1.21 -14.41
CA ASP A 174 -25.34 -1.64 -14.88
C ASP A 174 -25.26 -2.95 -15.70
N THR A 175 -25.68 -2.90 -16.97
CA THR A 175 -25.61 -4.06 -17.88
C THR A 175 -24.28 -4.20 -18.62
N GLY A 176 -23.34 -3.27 -18.46
CA GLY A 176 -22.11 -3.21 -19.24
C GLY A 176 -21.04 -4.23 -18.84
N VAL A 177 -21.13 -4.80 -17.63
CA VAL A 177 -20.22 -5.85 -17.16
C VAL A 177 -20.98 -7.03 -16.57
N ARG A 178 -20.45 -8.21 -16.76
CA ARG A 178 -20.87 -9.45 -16.10
C ARG A 178 -19.66 -10.06 -15.43
N LEU A 179 -19.79 -10.40 -14.17
CA LEU A 179 -18.72 -11.02 -13.40
C LEU A 179 -19.00 -12.51 -13.24
N VAL A 180 -18.06 -13.33 -13.61
CA VAL A 180 -18.07 -14.77 -13.38
C VAL A 180 -16.96 -15.10 -12.40
N LEU A 181 -17.31 -15.54 -11.21
CA LEU A 181 -16.37 -15.95 -10.18
C LEU A 181 -16.27 -17.48 -10.14
N VAL A 182 -15.07 -18.00 -10.31
CA VAL A 182 -14.77 -19.41 -10.12
C VAL A 182 -14.02 -19.56 -8.79
N THR A 183 -14.62 -20.23 -7.82
CA THR A 183 -14.15 -20.23 -6.44
C THR A 183 -14.32 -21.60 -5.76
N ARG A 184 -13.53 -21.84 -4.71
CA ARG A 184 -13.70 -23.00 -3.82
C ARG A 184 -14.54 -22.69 -2.60
N THR A 185 -14.53 -21.43 -2.17
CA THR A 185 -15.24 -20.94 -0.99
C THR A 185 -16.31 -19.94 -1.40
N GLU A 186 -17.20 -19.60 -0.51
CA GLU A 186 -18.17 -18.54 -0.77
C GLU A 186 -17.45 -17.20 -0.90
N PRO A 187 -17.66 -16.45 -2.00
CA PRO A 187 -17.09 -15.13 -2.19
C PRO A 187 -17.47 -14.17 -1.06
N LEU A 188 -16.57 -13.25 -0.71
CA LEU A 188 -16.82 -12.20 0.29
C LEU A 188 -17.87 -11.15 -0.16
N LEU A 189 -18.36 -11.26 -1.40
CA LEU A 189 -19.43 -10.42 -1.91
C LEU A 189 -20.74 -10.63 -1.13
N PRO A 190 -21.61 -9.62 -0.99
CA PRO A 190 -22.89 -9.74 -0.28
C PRO A 190 -23.91 -10.55 -1.10
N LEU A 191 -23.63 -11.83 -1.32
CA LEU A 191 -24.44 -12.75 -2.15
C LEU A 191 -25.91 -12.80 -1.73
N HIS A 192 -26.20 -12.61 -0.45
CA HIS A 192 -27.57 -12.58 0.07
C HIS A 192 -28.41 -11.48 -0.60
N ARG A 193 -27.79 -10.31 -0.92
CA ARG A 193 -28.50 -9.23 -1.62
C ARG A 193 -28.78 -9.59 -3.08
N TYR A 194 -27.78 -10.18 -3.76
CA TYR A 194 -27.93 -10.62 -5.14
C TYR A 194 -28.94 -11.77 -5.25
N ARG A 195 -28.96 -12.71 -4.30
CA ARG A 195 -29.96 -13.78 -4.24
C ARG A 195 -31.37 -13.22 -4.04
N ALA A 196 -31.54 -12.29 -3.10
CA ALA A 196 -32.82 -11.64 -2.84
C ALA A 196 -33.35 -10.84 -4.06
N ALA A 197 -32.46 -10.27 -4.87
CA ALA A 197 -32.79 -9.53 -6.08
C ALA A 197 -32.96 -10.41 -7.32
N GLY A 198 -32.68 -11.74 -7.25
CA GLY A 198 -32.62 -12.61 -8.42
C GLY A 198 -31.51 -12.22 -9.41
N ALA A 199 -30.44 -11.55 -8.93
CA ALA A 199 -29.38 -10.95 -9.72
C ALA A 199 -28.09 -11.81 -9.70
N VAL A 200 -28.13 -13.04 -9.24
CA VAL A 200 -27.00 -13.98 -9.26
C VAL A 200 -27.41 -15.31 -9.87
N THR A 201 -26.53 -15.84 -10.70
CA THR A 201 -26.58 -17.24 -11.17
C THR A 201 -25.53 -18.02 -10.38
N GLU A 202 -25.91 -19.11 -9.76
CA GLU A 202 -25.00 -19.95 -9.00
C GLU A 202 -24.96 -21.35 -9.61
N ILE A 203 -23.74 -21.89 -9.76
CA ILE A 203 -23.50 -23.30 -10.03
C ILE A 203 -22.66 -23.80 -8.87
N ARG A 204 -23.20 -24.73 -8.10
CA ARG A 204 -22.59 -25.24 -6.89
C ARG A 204 -22.06 -26.66 -7.05
N ASN A 205 -21.45 -27.20 -6.02
CA ASN A 205 -20.78 -28.48 -6.05
C ASN A 205 -21.72 -29.62 -6.49
N ASP A 206 -22.99 -29.60 -6.02
CA ASP A 206 -23.97 -30.62 -6.37
C ASP A 206 -24.37 -30.57 -7.86
N GLU A 207 -24.43 -29.36 -8.43
CA GLU A 207 -24.72 -29.18 -9.85
C GLU A 207 -23.48 -29.51 -10.71
N LEU A 208 -22.27 -29.24 -10.19
CA LEU A 208 -21.01 -29.62 -10.83
C LEU A 208 -20.75 -31.14 -10.78
N ALA A 209 -21.42 -31.87 -9.92
CA ALA A 209 -21.30 -33.31 -9.89
C ALA A 209 -21.73 -33.91 -11.23
N PHE A 210 -20.99 -34.91 -11.71
CA PHE A 210 -21.32 -35.64 -12.90
C PHE A 210 -22.58 -36.49 -12.69
N THR A 211 -23.49 -36.44 -13.68
CA THR A 211 -24.63 -37.38 -13.72
C THR A 211 -24.15 -38.76 -14.17
N PRO A 212 -24.97 -39.81 -14.01
CA PRO A 212 -24.64 -41.13 -14.51
C PRO A 212 -24.33 -41.18 -16.02
N GLU A 213 -25.09 -40.41 -16.80
CA GLU A 213 -24.91 -40.28 -18.24
C GLU A 213 -23.58 -39.58 -18.56
N GLU A 214 -23.33 -38.42 -17.94
CA GLU A 214 -22.09 -37.68 -18.10
C GLU A 214 -20.87 -38.48 -17.67
N ALA A 215 -20.98 -39.29 -16.62
CA ALA A 215 -19.89 -40.18 -16.17
C ALA A 215 -19.65 -41.31 -17.15
N GLY A 216 -20.72 -41.92 -17.69
CA GLY A 216 -20.63 -42.91 -18.74
C GLY A 216 -19.95 -42.39 -20.00
N ASP A 217 -20.33 -41.23 -20.45
CA ASP A 217 -19.74 -40.52 -21.60
C ASP A 217 -18.27 -40.20 -21.36
N LEU A 218 -17.91 -39.71 -20.15
CA LEU A 218 -16.53 -39.44 -19.79
C LEU A 218 -15.68 -40.73 -19.85
N LEU A 219 -16.18 -41.83 -19.30
CA LEU A 219 -15.50 -43.13 -19.35
C LEU A 219 -15.34 -43.61 -20.78
N ALA A 220 -16.38 -43.45 -21.63
CA ALA A 220 -16.35 -43.80 -23.02
C ALA A 220 -15.27 -43.02 -23.81
N LEU A 221 -15.06 -41.72 -23.51
CA LEU A 221 -13.94 -40.95 -24.06
C LEU A 221 -12.58 -41.52 -23.70
N HIS A 222 -12.49 -42.22 -22.59
CA HIS A 222 -11.29 -42.96 -22.17
C HIS A 222 -11.25 -44.40 -22.62
N GLY A 223 -12.18 -44.83 -23.51
CA GLY A 223 -12.25 -46.19 -24.04
C GLY A 223 -12.84 -47.22 -23.07
N ILE A 224 -13.45 -46.77 -21.96
CA ILE A 224 -14.00 -47.63 -20.93
C ILE A 224 -15.52 -47.62 -21.01
N ARG A 225 -16.15 -48.79 -21.08
CA ARG A 225 -17.61 -48.96 -21.07
C ARG A 225 -18.02 -49.77 -19.86
N LEU A 226 -18.77 -49.15 -18.95
CA LEU A 226 -19.31 -49.78 -17.74
C LEU A 226 -20.84 -49.91 -17.86
N PRO A 227 -21.46 -50.91 -17.24
CA PRO A 227 -22.90 -51.01 -17.04
C PRO A 227 -23.39 -49.84 -16.11
N PRO A 228 -24.66 -49.43 -16.18
CA PRO A 228 -25.22 -48.33 -15.37
C PRO A 228 -25.05 -48.49 -13.87
N ASP A 229 -25.17 -49.72 -13.34
CA ASP A 229 -24.96 -50.08 -11.95
C ASP A 229 -23.53 -49.85 -11.48
N GLU A 230 -22.54 -50.19 -12.32
CA GLU A 230 -21.12 -49.93 -12.02
C GLU A 230 -20.78 -48.44 -12.12
N ILE A 231 -21.37 -47.70 -13.06
CA ILE A 231 -21.27 -46.24 -13.10
C ILE A 231 -21.87 -45.63 -11.85
N GLY A 232 -23.03 -46.11 -11.40
CA GLY A 232 -23.66 -45.72 -10.17
C GLY A 232 -22.77 -45.96 -8.95
N ALA A 233 -22.10 -47.11 -8.89
CA ALA A 233 -21.15 -47.43 -7.82
C ALA A 233 -19.93 -46.50 -7.82
N LEU A 234 -19.37 -46.18 -8.98
CA LEU A 234 -18.26 -45.26 -9.13
C LEU A 234 -18.67 -43.82 -8.73
N LEU A 235 -19.88 -43.41 -9.15
CA LEU A 235 -20.43 -42.08 -8.78
C LEU A 235 -20.71 -41.97 -7.29
N ALA A 236 -21.23 -43.02 -6.65
CA ALA A 236 -21.46 -43.03 -5.22
C ALA A 236 -20.15 -42.81 -4.44
N ARG A 237 -19.03 -43.34 -4.97
CA ARG A 237 -17.69 -43.18 -4.36
C ARG A 237 -17.05 -41.85 -4.65
N THR A 238 -17.06 -41.44 -5.91
CA THR A 238 -16.50 -40.13 -6.31
C THR A 238 -17.44 -38.95 -6.05
N ARG A 239 -18.71 -39.24 -5.70
CA ARG A 239 -19.80 -38.24 -5.59
C ARG A 239 -19.93 -37.39 -6.85
N GLY A 240 -19.68 -38.00 -8.02
CA GLY A 240 -19.64 -37.29 -9.30
C GLY A 240 -18.51 -36.27 -9.41
N TRP A 241 -17.47 -36.39 -8.59
CA TRP A 241 -16.35 -35.49 -8.60
C TRP A 241 -15.52 -35.67 -9.89
N ALA A 242 -15.44 -34.62 -10.73
CA ALA A 242 -14.85 -34.65 -12.05
C ALA A 242 -13.42 -35.20 -12.06
N ALA A 243 -12.56 -34.71 -11.15
CA ALA A 243 -11.18 -35.17 -11.06
C ALA A 243 -11.08 -36.61 -10.62
N GLY A 244 -11.91 -37.02 -9.65
CA GLY A 244 -11.97 -38.41 -9.18
C GLY A 244 -12.37 -39.37 -10.30
N LEU A 245 -13.42 -39.06 -11.08
CA LEU A 245 -13.88 -39.84 -12.21
C LEU A 245 -12.80 -39.93 -13.29
N ARG A 246 -12.19 -38.83 -13.65
CA ARG A 246 -11.12 -38.77 -14.61
C ARG A 246 -9.89 -39.56 -14.18
N LEU A 247 -9.50 -39.42 -12.91
CA LEU A 247 -8.39 -40.17 -12.32
C LEU A 247 -8.67 -41.69 -12.35
N SER A 248 -9.90 -42.09 -12.01
CA SER A 248 -10.34 -43.47 -12.10
C SER A 248 -10.29 -44.00 -13.54
N ALA A 249 -10.77 -43.19 -14.50
CA ALA A 249 -10.72 -43.54 -15.91
C ALA A 249 -9.28 -43.72 -16.41
N LEU A 250 -8.39 -42.78 -16.05
CA LEU A 250 -6.98 -42.85 -16.41
C LEU A 250 -6.27 -44.05 -15.79
N ALA A 251 -6.57 -44.36 -14.53
CA ALA A 251 -6.01 -45.50 -13.83
C ALA A 251 -6.43 -46.81 -14.47
N ALA A 252 -7.69 -46.93 -14.87
CA ALA A 252 -8.22 -48.12 -15.52
C ALA A 252 -7.80 -48.29 -16.97
N GLN A 253 -7.35 -47.27 -17.68
CA GLN A 253 -7.06 -47.23 -19.10
C GLN A 253 -5.91 -48.21 -19.53
N GLY A 254 -5.01 -48.55 -18.62
CA GLY A 254 -3.89 -49.44 -18.87
C GLY A 254 -4.10 -50.89 -18.43
N GLU A 255 -5.26 -51.24 -17.90
CA GLU A 255 -5.55 -52.56 -17.37
C GLU A 255 -6.11 -53.49 -18.43
N CYS A 256 -5.79 -54.82 -18.31
CA CYS A 256 -6.37 -55.85 -19.15
C CYS A 256 -7.88 -55.98 -18.91
N ASP A 257 -8.34 -55.71 -17.67
CA ASP A 257 -9.75 -55.65 -17.29
C ASP A 257 -10.05 -54.41 -16.46
N PRO A 258 -10.32 -53.26 -17.14
CA PRO A 258 -10.70 -52.04 -16.49
C PRO A 258 -11.90 -52.16 -15.55
N ARG A 259 -12.77 -53.11 -15.84
CA ARG A 259 -13.98 -53.33 -15.08
C ARG A 259 -13.71 -53.95 -13.71
N SER A 260 -12.93 -55.03 -13.64
CA SER A 260 -12.50 -55.63 -12.38
C SER A 260 -11.68 -54.62 -11.54
N TYR A 261 -10.82 -53.88 -12.18
CA TYR A 261 -10.03 -52.85 -11.53
C TYR A 261 -10.89 -51.78 -10.81
N LEU A 262 -11.91 -51.27 -11.47
CA LEU A 262 -12.82 -50.27 -10.86
C LEU A 262 -13.73 -50.88 -9.79
N LYS A 263 -13.99 -52.20 -9.80
CA LYS A 263 -14.73 -52.91 -8.77
C LYS A 263 -13.93 -53.12 -7.48
N GLU A 264 -12.66 -53.52 -7.59
CA GLU A 264 -11.78 -53.70 -6.43
C GLU A 264 -11.53 -52.42 -5.67
N PHE A 265 -11.79 -51.29 -6.33
CA PHE A 265 -11.76 -49.96 -5.73
C PHE A 265 -12.80 -49.76 -4.63
N GLU A 266 -13.68 -50.66 -4.35
CA GLU A 266 -14.77 -50.57 -3.32
C GLU A 266 -14.31 -50.64 -1.87
N ALA A 267 -13.10 -51.12 -1.57
CA ALA A 267 -12.76 -51.59 -0.22
C ALA A 267 -12.23 -50.57 0.76
N ASP A 268 -11.80 -49.37 0.35
CA ASP A 268 -11.16 -48.47 1.35
C ASP A 268 -11.46 -46.97 1.12
N ARG A 269 -12.32 -46.40 1.96
CA ARG A 269 -12.81 -44.99 1.89
C ARG A 269 -11.74 -43.97 2.26
N THR A 270 -10.68 -44.33 2.96
CA THR A 270 -9.71 -43.42 3.56
C THR A 270 -8.47 -43.22 2.70
N THR A 271 -8.19 -44.15 1.80
CA THR A 271 -7.00 -44.19 0.95
C THR A 271 -7.28 -43.96 -0.54
N ILE A 272 -8.46 -43.43 -0.89
CA ILE A 272 -8.85 -43.23 -2.29
C ILE A 272 -7.84 -42.39 -3.05
N GLY A 273 -7.37 -41.30 -2.45
CA GLY A 273 -6.35 -40.44 -3.01
C GLY A 273 -5.02 -41.16 -3.20
N ASP A 274 -4.54 -41.80 -2.15
CA ASP A 274 -3.25 -42.48 -2.15
C ASP A 274 -3.25 -43.72 -3.10
N TYR A 275 -4.37 -44.48 -3.16
CA TYR A 275 -4.50 -45.60 -4.05
C TYR A 275 -4.52 -45.15 -5.52
N LEU A 276 -5.36 -44.18 -5.89
CA LEU A 276 -5.43 -43.67 -7.27
C LEU A 276 -4.09 -43.13 -7.75
N ILE A 277 -3.41 -42.42 -6.90
CA ILE A 277 -2.12 -41.83 -7.23
C ILE A 277 -1.04 -42.86 -7.25
N ALA A 278 -1.02 -43.78 -6.32
CA ALA A 278 -0.08 -44.90 -6.33
C ALA A 278 -0.22 -45.73 -7.60
N GLU A 279 -1.45 -45.98 -8.04
CA GLU A 279 -1.70 -46.78 -9.24
C GLU A 279 -1.48 -45.96 -10.54
N VAL A 280 -1.87 -44.71 -10.56
CA VAL A 280 -1.60 -43.88 -11.73
C VAL A 280 -0.12 -43.56 -11.82
N LEU A 281 0.51 -43.20 -10.68
CA LEU A 281 1.93 -42.89 -10.66
C LEU A 281 2.79 -44.10 -10.98
N ARG A 282 2.50 -45.28 -10.43
CA ARG A 282 3.26 -46.54 -10.68
C ARG A 282 3.20 -47.03 -12.11
N ARG A 283 2.19 -46.63 -12.88
CA ARG A 283 2.07 -47.01 -14.31
C ARG A 283 2.87 -46.09 -15.23
N GLN A 284 3.22 -44.91 -14.72
CA GLN A 284 4.17 -44.07 -15.42
C GLN A 284 5.57 -44.72 -15.40
N ARG A 285 6.38 -44.39 -16.38
CA ARG A 285 7.79 -44.81 -16.40
C ARG A 285 8.47 -44.28 -15.14
N THR A 286 9.45 -45.00 -14.65
CA THR A 286 10.18 -44.60 -13.42
C THR A 286 10.68 -43.18 -13.47
N GLU A 287 11.11 -42.73 -14.66
CA GLU A 287 11.58 -41.38 -14.91
C GLU A 287 10.47 -40.32 -14.72
N THR A 288 9.28 -40.64 -15.21
CA THR A 288 8.10 -39.78 -15.09
C THR A 288 7.61 -39.73 -13.65
N GLN A 289 7.62 -40.86 -12.94
CA GLN A 289 7.28 -40.90 -11.51
C GLN A 289 8.21 -40.02 -10.67
N ASP A 290 9.52 -40.16 -10.89
CA ASP A 290 10.53 -39.37 -10.18
C ASP A 290 10.38 -37.88 -10.49
N LEU A 291 10.14 -37.51 -11.75
CA LEU A 291 9.87 -36.13 -12.13
C LEU A 291 8.65 -35.59 -11.41
N LEU A 292 7.48 -36.24 -11.49
CA LEU A 292 6.22 -35.79 -10.91
C LEU A 292 6.32 -35.61 -9.39
N LEU A 293 6.97 -36.55 -8.70
CA LEU A 293 7.19 -36.45 -7.27
C LEU A 293 8.05 -35.24 -6.91
N ARG A 294 9.13 -35.01 -7.65
CA ARG A 294 10.06 -33.91 -7.33
C ARG A 294 9.49 -32.54 -7.68
N ILE A 295 8.76 -32.42 -8.81
CA ILE A 295 8.15 -31.13 -9.16
C ILE A 295 6.90 -30.80 -8.33
N SER A 296 6.38 -31.74 -7.54
CA SER A 296 5.20 -31.51 -6.70
C SER A 296 5.39 -30.41 -5.64
N VAL A 297 6.62 -30.08 -5.30
CA VAL A 297 6.94 -28.97 -4.37
C VAL A 297 6.77 -27.59 -5.01
N LEU A 298 6.66 -27.53 -6.34
CA LEU A 298 6.55 -26.30 -7.12
C LEU A 298 5.10 -25.94 -7.39
N ASP A 299 4.77 -24.66 -7.36
CA ASP A 299 3.45 -24.16 -7.78
C ASP A 299 3.33 -24.12 -9.30
N ARG A 300 4.39 -23.72 -9.95
CA ARG A 300 4.57 -23.71 -11.40
C ARG A 300 6.02 -24.05 -11.74
N PHE A 301 6.26 -24.59 -12.91
CA PHE A 301 7.60 -25.00 -13.31
C PHE A 301 7.76 -24.93 -14.81
N CYS A 302 8.99 -24.75 -15.25
CA CYS A 302 9.42 -24.95 -16.62
C CYS A 302 10.34 -26.19 -16.72
N PRO A 303 10.59 -26.73 -17.90
CA PRO A 303 11.46 -27.91 -18.09
C PRO A 303 12.83 -27.73 -17.41
N ALA A 304 13.47 -26.58 -17.57
CA ALA A 304 14.78 -26.30 -16.98
C ALA A 304 14.77 -26.33 -15.43
N LEU A 305 13.70 -25.82 -14.79
CA LEU A 305 13.54 -25.92 -13.33
C LEU A 305 13.30 -27.38 -12.91
N ALA A 306 12.47 -28.11 -13.65
CA ALA A 306 12.21 -29.52 -13.40
C ALA A 306 13.49 -30.36 -13.54
N ASP A 307 14.32 -30.11 -14.57
CA ASP A 307 15.63 -30.73 -14.74
C ASP A 307 16.57 -30.42 -13.58
N ALA A 308 16.57 -29.18 -13.07
CA ALA A 308 17.37 -28.80 -11.91
C ALA A 308 16.96 -29.57 -10.63
N LEU A 309 15.66 -29.85 -10.43
CA LEU A 309 15.19 -30.63 -9.29
C LEU A 309 15.53 -32.13 -9.43
N THR A 310 15.43 -32.68 -10.64
CA THR A 310 15.67 -34.09 -10.88
C THR A 310 17.14 -34.43 -11.10
N GLY A 311 17.96 -33.48 -11.54
CA GLY A 311 19.33 -33.68 -11.97
C GLY A 311 19.40 -34.33 -13.36
N ARG A 312 18.35 -34.22 -14.19
CA ARG A 312 18.18 -34.79 -15.52
C ARG A 312 18.13 -33.69 -16.59
N ALA A 313 17.91 -34.06 -17.84
CA ALA A 313 17.80 -33.15 -18.97
C ALA A 313 16.69 -33.59 -19.95
N ASP A 314 15.68 -34.31 -19.45
CA ASP A 314 14.59 -34.87 -20.25
C ASP A 314 13.19 -34.41 -19.83
N ALA A 315 13.10 -33.42 -18.92
CA ALA A 315 11.83 -32.91 -18.41
C ALA A 315 10.92 -32.40 -19.53
N GLU A 316 11.45 -31.75 -20.55
CA GLU A 316 10.65 -31.23 -21.68
C GLU A 316 9.94 -32.33 -22.44
N LEU A 317 10.63 -33.44 -22.72
CA LEU A 317 10.05 -34.59 -23.41
C LEU A 317 8.95 -35.23 -22.57
N ILE A 318 9.20 -35.43 -21.28
CA ILE A 318 8.23 -36.02 -20.33
C ILE A 318 7.01 -35.12 -20.16
N LEU A 319 7.21 -33.83 -19.95
CA LEU A 319 6.12 -32.87 -19.74
C LEU A 319 5.26 -32.71 -21.02
N THR A 320 5.89 -32.68 -22.18
CA THR A 320 5.19 -32.67 -23.46
C THR A 320 4.35 -33.94 -23.66
N ALA A 321 4.85 -35.11 -23.28
CA ALA A 321 4.10 -36.37 -23.35
C ALA A 321 2.92 -36.33 -22.35
N LEU A 322 3.14 -35.94 -21.10
CA LEU A 322 2.10 -35.83 -20.08
C LEU A 322 1.01 -34.82 -20.48
N HIS A 323 1.40 -33.70 -21.10
CA HIS A 323 0.46 -32.70 -21.58
C HIS A 323 -0.40 -33.25 -22.72
N ARG A 324 0.20 -33.98 -23.69
CA ARG A 324 -0.55 -34.62 -24.77
C ARG A 324 -1.53 -35.70 -24.28
N GLU A 325 -1.14 -36.40 -23.24
CA GLU A 325 -1.98 -37.41 -22.58
C GLU A 325 -3.01 -36.76 -21.63
N ASN A 326 -3.00 -35.43 -21.49
CA ASN A 326 -3.81 -34.67 -20.52
C ASN A 326 -3.69 -35.22 -19.09
N ALA A 327 -2.52 -35.75 -18.73
CA ALA A 327 -2.26 -36.40 -17.48
C ALA A 327 -1.76 -35.43 -16.41
N PHE A 328 -2.67 -34.67 -15.79
CA PHE A 328 -2.40 -33.90 -14.56
C PHE A 328 -1.49 -32.66 -14.70
N VAL A 329 -0.95 -32.40 -15.90
CA VAL A 329 -0.07 -31.28 -16.20
C VAL A 329 -0.83 -30.31 -17.08
N GLU A 330 -1.02 -29.09 -16.57
CA GLU A 330 -1.62 -27.97 -17.28
C GLU A 330 -0.51 -27.15 -17.94
N ASP A 331 -0.65 -26.82 -19.20
CA ASP A 331 0.23 -25.87 -19.89
C ASP A 331 -0.28 -24.45 -19.65
N LEU A 332 0.55 -23.62 -19.05
CA LEU A 332 0.29 -22.22 -18.76
C LEU A 332 0.74 -21.29 -19.90
N GLY A 333 1.28 -21.86 -20.98
CA GLY A 333 1.92 -21.12 -22.06
C GLY A 333 3.39 -20.78 -21.78
N HIS A 334 4.14 -20.44 -22.85
CA HIS A 334 5.56 -20.05 -22.77
C HIS A 334 6.46 -21.07 -22.06
N SER A 335 6.21 -22.37 -22.26
CA SER A 335 6.92 -23.49 -21.61
C SER A 335 6.80 -23.51 -20.09
N TRP A 336 5.78 -22.89 -19.52
CA TRP A 336 5.44 -23.03 -18.12
C TRP A 336 4.30 -24.01 -17.93
N PHE A 337 4.42 -24.84 -16.89
CA PHE A 337 3.48 -25.89 -16.55
C PHE A 337 3.10 -25.82 -15.09
N ARG A 338 1.96 -26.42 -14.76
CA ARG A 338 1.47 -26.57 -13.39
C ARG A 338 0.86 -27.96 -13.21
N LEU A 339 1.10 -28.56 -12.06
CA LEU A 339 0.34 -29.74 -11.65
C LEU A 339 -1.04 -29.32 -11.17
N HIS A 340 -2.05 -30.16 -11.45
CA HIS A 340 -3.38 -29.94 -10.85
C HIS A 340 -3.24 -29.89 -9.32
N PRO A 341 -3.83 -28.92 -8.62
CA PRO A 341 -3.58 -28.67 -7.20
C PRO A 341 -3.74 -29.90 -6.31
N LEU A 342 -4.84 -30.65 -6.50
CA LEU A 342 -5.07 -31.86 -5.73
C LEU A 342 -4.02 -32.93 -6.00
N PHE A 343 -3.69 -33.14 -7.26
CA PHE A 343 -2.66 -34.11 -7.65
C PHE A 343 -1.30 -33.74 -7.03
N ARG A 344 -0.96 -32.46 -7.05
CA ARG A 344 0.23 -31.93 -6.39
C ARG A 344 0.23 -32.24 -4.89
N GLU A 345 -0.87 -31.96 -4.19
CA GLU A 345 -1.00 -32.23 -2.74
C GLU A 345 -0.76 -33.70 -2.41
N ILE A 346 -1.34 -34.59 -3.20
CA ILE A 346 -1.20 -36.02 -2.99
C ILE A 346 0.23 -36.49 -3.31
N LEU A 347 0.83 -35.99 -4.40
CA LEU A 347 2.22 -36.27 -4.72
C LEU A 347 3.16 -35.82 -3.61
N ARG A 348 2.93 -34.63 -3.03
CA ARG A 348 3.70 -34.12 -1.89
C ARG A 348 3.53 -35.01 -0.66
N ALA A 349 2.30 -35.42 -0.33
CA ALA A 349 2.06 -36.33 0.76
C ALA A 349 2.81 -37.67 0.55
N HIS A 350 2.77 -38.20 -0.68
CA HIS A 350 3.47 -39.40 -1.04
C HIS A 350 5.00 -39.24 -1.01
N LEU A 351 5.51 -38.08 -1.46
CA LEU A 351 6.91 -37.73 -1.36
C LEU A 351 7.39 -37.75 0.10
N ARG A 352 6.63 -37.09 1.00
CA ARG A 352 6.95 -37.05 2.43
C ARG A 352 6.98 -38.45 3.06
N ALA A 353 6.00 -39.30 2.70
CA ALA A 353 5.88 -40.63 3.25
C ALA A 353 7.01 -41.56 2.79
N ARG A 354 7.41 -41.46 1.51
CA ARG A 354 8.41 -42.35 0.92
C ARG A 354 9.85 -41.88 1.03
N HIS A 355 10.04 -40.59 1.02
CA HIS A 355 11.36 -39.94 1.02
C HIS A 355 11.43 -38.83 2.06
N PRO A 356 11.45 -39.19 3.37
CA PRO A 356 11.58 -38.19 4.43
C PRO A 356 12.81 -37.33 4.23
N GLY A 357 12.63 -35.99 4.23
CA GLY A 357 13.70 -35.02 4.05
C GLY A 357 14.00 -34.62 2.60
N LEU A 358 13.51 -35.36 1.59
CA LEU A 358 13.74 -35.01 0.19
C LEU A 358 13.02 -33.69 -0.18
N GLU A 359 11.85 -33.44 0.39
CA GLU A 359 11.10 -32.19 0.14
C GLU A 359 11.94 -30.95 0.46
N THR A 360 12.63 -30.97 1.61
CA THR A 360 13.57 -29.90 2.02
C THR A 360 14.69 -29.68 1.00
N GLU A 361 15.27 -30.77 0.50
CA GLU A 361 16.33 -30.72 -0.50
C GLU A 361 15.82 -30.20 -1.85
N LEU A 362 14.60 -30.59 -2.25
CA LEU A 362 13.97 -30.08 -3.49
C LEU A 362 13.68 -28.59 -3.40
N HIS A 363 13.17 -28.13 -2.27
CA HIS A 363 13.00 -26.68 -2.05
C HIS A 363 14.34 -25.95 -2.11
N ARG A 364 15.42 -26.51 -1.57
CA ARG A 364 16.76 -25.91 -1.65
C ARG A 364 17.25 -25.82 -3.11
N ARG A 365 17.06 -26.90 -3.90
CA ARG A 365 17.40 -26.89 -5.34
C ARG A 365 16.56 -25.88 -6.12
N ALA A 366 15.26 -25.84 -5.84
CA ALA A 366 14.38 -24.86 -6.44
C ALA A 366 14.83 -23.43 -6.15
N ALA A 367 15.12 -23.09 -4.88
CA ALA A 367 15.65 -21.81 -4.49
C ALA A 367 16.98 -21.46 -5.20
N ALA A 368 17.90 -22.43 -5.29
CA ALA A 368 19.18 -22.24 -5.98
C ALA A 368 19.04 -21.97 -7.48
N TRP A 369 18.09 -22.63 -8.15
CA TRP A 369 17.79 -22.38 -9.56
C TRP A 369 17.07 -21.05 -9.75
N LEU A 370 16.03 -20.77 -8.95
CA LEU A 370 15.24 -19.54 -9.00
C LEU A 370 16.08 -18.29 -8.71
N ARG A 371 17.07 -18.38 -7.84
CA ARG A 371 18.01 -17.27 -7.59
C ARG A 371 18.67 -16.76 -8.86
N ARG A 372 18.93 -17.63 -9.84
CA ARG A 372 19.60 -17.29 -11.10
C ARG A 372 18.63 -16.93 -12.22
N HIS A 373 17.41 -17.47 -12.21
CA HIS A 373 16.52 -17.49 -13.38
C HIS A 373 15.08 -17.05 -13.07
N GLY A 374 14.70 -16.94 -11.81
CA GLY A 374 13.33 -16.70 -11.36
C GLY A 374 13.15 -15.41 -10.57
N PRO A 375 11.92 -15.13 -10.14
CA PRO A 375 11.63 -13.99 -9.30
C PRO A 375 12.13 -14.20 -7.87
N LEU A 376 12.53 -13.10 -7.22
CA LEU A 376 13.05 -13.11 -5.86
C LEU A 376 12.05 -13.73 -4.86
N VAL A 377 10.75 -13.40 -4.97
CA VAL A 377 9.72 -13.88 -4.03
C VAL A 377 9.65 -15.40 -3.99
N GLU A 378 9.60 -16.07 -5.16
CA GLU A 378 9.59 -17.53 -5.23
C GLU A 378 10.89 -18.14 -4.68
N THR A 379 12.03 -17.48 -4.93
CA THR A 379 13.32 -17.87 -4.34
C THR A 379 13.27 -17.87 -2.82
N LEU A 380 12.73 -16.80 -2.22
CA LEU A 380 12.62 -16.64 -0.77
C LEU A 380 11.64 -17.66 -0.18
N GLU A 381 10.49 -17.89 -0.81
CA GLU A 381 9.50 -18.87 -0.37
C GLU A 381 10.08 -20.30 -0.34
N HIS A 382 10.80 -20.68 -1.38
CA HIS A 382 11.44 -22.00 -1.44
C HIS A 382 12.61 -22.14 -0.48
N ALA A 383 13.44 -21.11 -0.30
CA ALA A 383 14.53 -21.13 0.66
C ALA A 383 13.98 -21.21 2.11
N ALA A 384 12.91 -20.46 2.41
CA ALA A 384 12.22 -20.52 3.70
C ALA A 384 11.59 -21.89 3.96
N ALA A 385 10.92 -22.48 2.94
CA ALA A 385 10.34 -23.82 3.02
C ALA A 385 11.40 -24.90 3.24
N ALA A 386 12.62 -24.69 2.73
CA ALA A 386 13.78 -25.54 2.99
C ALA A 386 14.39 -25.32 4.38
N GLY A 387 13.95 -24.30 5.15
CA GLY A 387 14.62 -23.88 6.37
C GLY A 387 15.99 -23.25 6.13
N ASP A 388 16.33 -22.95 4.89
CA ASP A 388 17.63 -22.38 4.50
C ASP A 388 17.58 -20.84 4.56
N TRP A 389 17.53 -20.36 5.78
CA TRP A 389 17.45 -18.93 6.06
C TRP A 389 18.70 -18.16 5.64
N ALA A 390 19.85 -18.84 5.54
CA ALA A 390 21.06 -18.22 5.01
C ALA A 390 20.92 -17.91 3.53
N ALA A 391 20.39 -18.87 2.75
CA ALA A 391 20.10 -18.65 1.34
C ALA A 391 19.01 -17.61 1.11
N ALA A 392 17.93 -17.64 1.92
CA ALA A 392 16.84 -16.66 1.83
C ALA A 392 17.34 -15.23 2.10
N ALA A 393 18.04 -15.02 3.22
CA ALA A 393 18.60 -13.73 3.56
C ALA A 393 19.67 -13.27 2.56
N GLY A 394 20.53 -14.21 2.11
CA GLY A 394 21.54 -13.95 1.08
C GLY A 394 20.92 -13.51 -0.25
N ALA A 395 19.81 -14.13 -0.68
CA ALA A 395 19.10 -13.74 -1.88
C ALA A 395 18.47 -12.34 -1.75
N LEU A 396 17.80 -12.05 -0.64
CA LEU A 396 17.21 -10.74 -0.38
C LEU A 396 18.24 -9.62 -0.37
N VAL A 397 19.34 -9.83 0.37
CA VAL A 397 20.41 -8.84 0.50
C VAL A 397 21.19 -8.69 -0.80
N GLY A 398 21.48 -9.81 -1.48
CA GLY A 398 22.22 -9.84 -2.74
C GLY A 398 21.48 -9.13 -3.88
N ASP A 399 20.15 -9.25 -3.91
CA ASP A 399 19.30 -8.52 -4.87
C ASP A 399 18.98 -7.08 -4.45
N LEU A 400 19.63 -6.54 -3.42
CA LEU A 400 19.37 -5.20 -2.85
C LEU A 400 17.94 -4.98 -2.33
N ALA A 401 17.17 -6.03 -2.16
CA ALA A 401 15.76 -5.94 -1.77
C ALA A 401 15.56 -5.71 -0.25
N LEU A 402 16.63 -5.44 0.50
CA LEU A 402 16.55 -5.15 1.95
C LEU A 402 15.65 -3.94 2.24
N GLY A 403 15.61 -2.95 1.34
CA GLY A 403 14.70 -1.81 1.41
C GLY A 403 13.23 -2.20 1.37
N GLU A 404 12.88 -3.29 0.69
CA GLU A 404 11.51 -3.80 0.62
C GLU A 404 10.98 -4.36 1.96
N LEU A 405 11.87 -4.67 2.92
CA LEU A 405 11.48 -4.98 4.31
C LEU A 405 11.06 -3.74 5.10
N LEU A 406 11.54 -2.57 4.69
CA LEU A 406 11.33 -1.31 5.39
C LEU A 406 10.15 -0.52 4.80
N THR A 407 9.87 -0.72 3.52
CA THR A 407 8.85 0.08 2.81
C THR A 407 8.28 -0.66 1.60
N GLY A 408 7.08 -0.28 1.19
CA GLY A 408 6.44 -0.78 -0.01
C GLY A 408 5.50 -1.97 0.23
N PRO A 409 4.84 -2.46 -0.83
CA PRO A 409 3.75 -3.44 -0.73
C PRO A 409 4.22 -4.83 -0.30
N ARG A 410 5.53 -5.10 -0.36
CA ARG A 410 6.13 -6.38 0.03
C ARG A 410 6.65 -6.39 1.47
N ALA A 411 6.65 -5.24 2.16
CA ALA A 411 7.24 -5.13 3.49
C ALA A 411 6.59 -6.08 4.50
N GLU A 412 5.25 -6.09 4.58
CA GLU A 412 4.52 -6.99 5.48
C GLU A 412 4.66 -8.47 5.12
N PRO A 413 4.46 -8.92 3.85
CA PRO A 413 4.71 -10.30 3.45
C PRO A 413 6.14 -10.78 3.76
N LEU A 414 7.15 -9.95 3.48
CA LEU A 414 8.54 -10.28 3.77
C LEU A 414 8.82 -10.34 5.27
N ALA A 415 8.27 -9.39 6.05
CA ALA A 415 8.38 -9.40 7.49
C ALA A 415 7.72 -10.65 8.10
N ALA A 416 6.56 -11.07 7.58
CA ALA A 416 5.87 -12.30 7.98
C ALA A 416 6.68 -13.55 7.61
N LEU A 417 7.24 -13.62 6.41
CA LEU A 417 8.10 -14.72 5.97
C LEU A 417 9.29 -14.90 6.91
N PHE A 418 10.05 -13.83 7.15
CA PHE A 418 11.22 -13.86 8.02
C PHE A 418 10.89 -13.89 9.52
N ALA A 419 9.62 -13.80 9.92
CA ALA A 419 9.22 -14.00 11.31
C ALA A 419 9.49 -15.43 11.78
N ALA A 420 9.44 -16.41 10.87
CA ALA A 420 9.74 -17.79 11.14
C ALA A 420 11.26 -18.10 11.25
N MET A 421 12.13 -17.14 10.90
CA MET A 421 13.57 -17.31 10.98
C MET A 421 14.03 -17.39 12.43
N GLY A 422 14.56 -18.56 12.83
CA GLY A 422 15.13 -18.78 14.15
C GLY A 422 16.42 -17.99 14.42
N PRO A 423 17.05 -18.20 15.60
CA PRO A 423 18.33 -17.55 15.95
C PRO A 423 19.53 -18.01 15.12
N GLU A 424 19.44 -19.16 14.50
CA GLU A 424 20.41 -19.72 13.57
C GLU A 424 19.80 -19.82 12.15
N PRO A 425 20.58 -19.76 11.07
CA PRO A 425 22.04 -19.56 11.02
C PRO A 425 22.46 -18.11 11.28
N ARG A 426 23.77 -17.91 11.59
CA ARG A 426 24.39 -16.60 11.75
C ARG A 426 25.28 -16.33 10.54
N THR A 427 24.83 -15.43 9.69
CA THR A 427 25.57 -14.91 8.54
C THR A 427 25.35 -13.39 8.48
N PRO A 428 26.21 -12.62 7.81
CA PRO A 428 26.00 -11.18 7.64
C PRO A 428 24.60 -10.85 7.10
N ALA A 429 24.14 -11.61 6.10
CA ALA A 429 22.82 -11.40 5.50
C ALA A 429 21.67 -11.66 6.49
N THR A 430 21.74 -12.76 7.28
CA THR A 430 20.68 -13.04 8.28
C THR A 430 20.68 -12.00 9.41
N ASP A 431 21.83 -11.50 9.80
CA ASP A 431 21.92 -10.44 10.81
C ASP A 431 21.42 -9.09 10.23
N LEU A 432 21.67 -8.76 8.96
CA LEU A 432 21.08 -7.59 8.30
C LEU A 432 19.55 -7.67 8.25
N VAL A 433 18.97 -8.83 7.91
CA VAL A 433 17.52 -9.03 7.90
C VAL A 433 16.93 -8.89 9.32
N ARG A 434 17.57 -9.47 10.35
CA ARG A 434 17.13 -9.31 11.74
C ARG A 434 17.22 -7.87 12.20
N ALA A 435 18.33 -7.18 11.86
CA ALA A 435 18.52 -5.76 12.15
C ALA A 435 17.42 -4.91 11.47
N ALA A 436 17.18 -5.12 10.17
CA ALA A 436 16.16 -4.39 9.42
C ALA A 436 14.78 -4.55 10.07
N ARG A 437 14.37 -5.78 10.41
CA ARG A 437 13.09 -6.06 11.07
C ARG A 437 12.97 -5.45 12.47
N ALA A 438 14.04 -5.47 13.26
CA ALA A 438 14.01 -4.86 14.59
C ALA A 438 13.96 -3.33 14.49
N LEU A 439 14.80 -2.75 13.63
CA LEU A 439 14.87 -1.30 13.44
C LEU A 439 13.59 -0.73 12.80
N SER A 440 12.94 -1.45 11.90
CA SER A 440 11.63 -1.02 11.34
C SER A 440 10.55 -0.90 12.41
N LEU A 441 10.68 -1.67 13.49
CA LEU A 441 9.81 -1.62 14.66
C LEU A 441 10.32 -0.63 15.74
N GLY A 442 11.43 0.05 15.53
CA GLY A 442 12.08 0.91 16.51
C GLY A 442 12.73 0.15 17.67
N ASP A 443 12.93 -1.17 17.57
CA ASP A 443 13.58 -1.98 18.60
C ASP A 443 15.10 -1.92 18.44
N LEU A 444 15.69 -0.87 19.02
CA LEU A 444 17.13 -0.64 18.99
C LEU A 444 17.90 -1.70 19.76
N ASP A 445 17.34 -2.20 20.87
CA ASP A 445 18.01 -3.16 21.76
C ASP A 445 18.28 -4.49 21.05
N ARG A 446 17.39 -4.88 20.14
CA ARG A 446 17.57 -6.06 19.29
C ARG A 446 18.28 -5.73 17.97
N GLY A 447 18.00 -4.57 17.38
CA GLY A 447 18.50 -4.21 16.06
C GLY A 447 20.00 -3.92 16.03
N LEU A 448 20.51 -3.11 16.96
CA LEU A 448 21.91 -2.70 16.98
C LEU A 448 22.90 -3.86 17.13
N PRO A 449 22.71 -4.84 18.03
CA PRO A 449 23.64 -5.98 18.13
C PRO A 449 23.74 -6.81 16.86
N HIS A 450 22.65 -6.95 16.11
CA HIS A 450 22.66 -7.64 14.82
C HIS A 450 23.43 -6.81 13.78
N LEU A 451 23.15 -5.50 13.71
CA LEU A 451 23.82 -4.61 12.76
C LEU A 451 25.34 -4.56 13.00
N GLU A 452 25.78 -4.45 14.26
CA GLU A 452 27.19 -4.44 14.63
C GLU A 452 27.92 -5.74 14.28
N ARG A 453 27.26 -6.89 14.42
CA ARG A 453 27.85 -8.17 14.01
C ARG A 453 28.02 -8.24 12.50
N ALA A 454 26.94 -7.91 11.76
CA ALA A 454 27.00 -7.88 10.30
C ALA A 454 28.11 -6.95 9.80
N THR A 455 28.26 -5.77 10.40
CA THR A 455 29.30 -4.79 10.06
C THR A 455 30.68 -5.39 10.23
N ARG A 456 30.98 -5.97 11.40
CA ARG A 456 32.30 -6.57 11.68
C ARG A 456 32.62 -7.69 10.70
N GLU A 457 31.66 -8.59 10.46
CA GLU A 457 31.91 -9.72 9.56
C GLU A 457 32.10 -9.27 8.10
N LEU A 458 31.41 -8.20 7.65
CA LEU A 458 31.59 -7.63 6.31
C LEU A 458 32.94 -6.89 6.17
N GLU A 459 33.41 -6.22 7.23
CA GLU A 459 34.72 -5.57 7.28
C GLU A 459 35.85 -6.59 7.29
N ASP A 460 35.73 -7.63 8.12
CA ASP A 460 36.70 -8.74 8.20
C ASP A 460 36.80 -9.48 6.84
N ALA A 461 35.69 -9.67 6.15
CA ALA A 461 35.67 -10.29 4.82
C ALA A 461 36.42 -9.44 3.78
N THR A 462 36.32 -8.10 3.89
CA THR A 462 37.00 -7.16 2.98
C THR A 462 38.53 -7.08 3.25
N ASN A 463 38.91 -7.20 4.51
CA ASN A 463 40.32 -7.07 4.95
C ASN A 463 41.13 -8.37 4.85
N ARG A 464 40.47 -9.52 4.55
CA ARG A 464 41.21 -10.77 4.31
C ARG A 464 41.97 -10.70 2.98
N PRO A 465 43.28 -10.83 2.97
CA PRO A 465 44.03 -10.90 1.72
C PRO A 465 43.56 -12.13 0.94
N ALA A 466 43.39 -11.98 -0.37
CA ALA A 466 43.08 -13.08 -1.26
C ALA A 466 44.14 -14.18 -1.09
N GLN A 467 43.82 -15.21 -0.33
CA GLN A 467 44.68 -16.39 -0.21
C GLN A 467 44.63 -17.12 -1.56
N GLU A 468 45.82 -17.25 -2.20
CA GLU A 468 45.98 -18.13 -3.33
C GLU A 468 45.45 -19.55 -3.00
N PRO A 469 44.82 -20.24 -3.94
CA PRO A 469 44.23 -21.56 -3.70
C PRO A 469 45.35 -22.60 -3.51
N ASN A 470 45.81 -22.75 -2.29
CA ASN A 470 46.55 -23.96 -1.91
C ASN A 470 45.60 -25.13 -1.93
N GLY A 471 45.73 -25.95 -2.99
CA GLY A 471 44.94 -27.12 -3.15
C GLY A 471 45.06 -28.06 -1.97
N LEU A 472 43.98 -28.29 -1.26
CA LEU A 472 43.60 -29.54 -0.59
C LEU A 472 42.26 -29.32 0.14
N THR A 473 41.22 -30.03 -0.34
CA THR A 473 39.95 -30.34 0.35
C THR A 473 39.13 -29.17 0.90
N ARG A 474 38.35 -28.55 0.02
CA ARG A 474 37.21 -27.71 0.41
C ARG A 474 35.92 -28.58 0.41
N ALA A 475 35.15 -28.51 1.47
CA ALA A 475 33.79 -29.07 1.49
C ALA A 475 32.94 -28.41 0.40
N PRO A 476 32.09 -29.12 -0.35
CA PRO A 476 31.45 -28.66 -1.60
C PRO A 476 30.32 -27.64 -1.44
N HIS A 477 30.15 -27.00 -0.30
CA HIS A 477 28.96 -26.16 -0.02
C HIS A 477 29.22 -24.73 0.48
N GLN A 478 30.45 -24.19 0.34
CA GLN A 478 30.71 -22.76 0.62
C GLN A 478 31.21 -22.08 -0.65
N GLU A 479 30.28 -21.71 -1.53
CA GLU A 479 30.56 -20.71 -2.58
C GLU A 479 30.89 -19.40 -1.89
N GLN A 480 32.01 -18.77 -2.24
CA GLN A 480 32.31 -17.41 -1.79
C GLN A 480 31.26 -16.49 -2.43
N PRO A 481 30.65 -15.57 -1.65
CA PRO A 481 29.72 -14.62 -2.23
C PRO A 481 30.40 -13.86 -3.36
N GLU A 482 29.70 -13.65 -4.46
CA GLU A 482 30.20 -12.86 -5.57
C GLU A 482 30.54 -11.45 -5.11
N PRO A 483 31.53 -10.78 -5.71
CA PRO A 483 31.89 -9.41 -5.32
C PRO A 483 30.71 -8.43 -5.30
N ALA A 484 29.76 -8.59 -6.21
CA ALA A 484 28.55 -7.80 -6.27
C ALA A 484 27.61 -8.04 -5.07
N GLU A 485 27.50 -9.29 -4.58
CA GLU A 485 26.68 -9.62 -3.40
C GLU A 485 27.28 -9.02 -2.13
N THR A 486 28.61 -8.99 -2.03
CA THR A 486 29.31 -8.34 -0.93
C THR A 486 29.10 -6.82 -0.95
N ALA A 487 29.14 -6.18 -2.12
CA ALA A 487 28.86 -4.76 -2.28
C ALA A 487 27.39 -4.44 -1.91
N SER A 488 26.43 -5.29 -2.34
CA SER A 488 25.01 -5.16 -1.98
C SER A 488 24.78 -5.26 -0.47
N ALA A 489 25.45 -6.22 0.20
CA ALA A 489 25.36 -6.38 1.65
C ALA A 489 25.93 -5.17 2.41
N ARG A 490 27.05 -4.63 1.94
CA ARG A 490 27.67 -3.42 2.53
C ARG A 490 26.80 -2.18 2.33
N LEU A 491 26.15 -2.04 1.17
CA LEU A 491 25.20 -0.95 0.93
C LEU A 491 23.95 -1.08 1.82
N GLY A 492 23.39 -2.29 1.94
CA GLY A 492 22.29 -2.56 2.87
C GLY A 492 22.65 -2.29 4.33
N CYS A 493 23.88 -2.68 4.73
CA CYS A 493 24.43 -2.36 6.04
C CYS A 493 24.51 -0.83 6.28
N ALA A 494 25.03 -0.09 5.31
CA ALA A 494 25.11 1.37 5.41
C ALA A 494 23.72 2.04 5.51
N LEU A 495 22.72 1.54 4.76
CA LEU A 495 21.33 1.99 4.91
C LEU A 495 20.81 1.81 6.34
N LEU A 496 21.02 0.62 6.92
CA LEU A 496 20.57 0.33 8.28
C LEU A 496 21.33 1.17 9.32
N HIS A 497 22.59 1.51 9.09
CA HIS A 497 23.32 2.45 9.93
C HIS A 497 22.75 3.87 9.89
N VAL A 498 22.30 4.36 8.71
CA VAL A 498 21.61 5.65 8.62
C VAL A 498 20.29 5.61 9.38
N LEU A 499 19.50 4.52 9.25
CA LEU A 499 18.25 4.33 10.00
C LEU A 499 18.53 4.26 11.51
N ALA A 500 19.50 3.47 11.94
CA ALA A 500 19.88 3.34 13.35
C ALA A 500 20.34 4.68 13.93
N ALA A 501 21.17 5.43 13.21
CA ALA A 501 21.64 6.75 13.63
C ALA A 501 20.51 7.78 13.73
N ARG A 502 19.51 7.70 12.84
CA ARG A 502 18.28 8.49 12.97
C ARG A 502 17.53 8.14 14.24
N LEU A 503 17.29 6.86 14.50
CA LEU A 503 16.52 6.39 15.66
C LEU A 503 17.22 6.63 17.00
N THR A 504 18.56 6.68 16.99
CA THR A 504 19.33 7.04 18.18
C THR A 504 19.57 8.55 18.32
N GLY A 505 19.13 9.36 17.37
CA GLY A 505 19.36 10.80 17.38
C GLY A 505 20.85 11.18 17.23
N SER A 506 21.59 10.48 16.36
CA SER A 506 23.02 10.69 16.12
C SER A 506 23.29 11.24 14.70
N PRO A 507 23.09 12.55 14.44
CA PRO A 507 23.26 13.13 13.10
C PRO A 507 24.64 12.92 12.50
N ALA A 508 25.68 12.98 13.30
CA ALA A 508 27.06 12.80 12.84
C ALA A 508 27.29 11.37 12.29
N ARG A 509 26.74 10.35 12.97
CA ARG A 509 26.76 8.96 12.48
C ARG A 509 25.94 8.78 11.23
N ALA A 510 24.77 9.44 11.15
CA ALA A 510 23.92 9.39 9.95
C ALA A 510 24.62 9.97 8.71
N GLU A 511 25.32 11.11 8.84
CA GLU A 511 26.10 11.71 7.74
C GLU A 511 27.23 10.78 7.29
N THR A 512 27.97 10.20 8.24
CA THR A 512 29.07 9.27 7.93
C THR A 512 28.56 8.03 7.20
N ALA A 513 27.47 7.43 7.69
CA ALA A 513 26.88 6.25 7.08
C ALA A 513 26.27 6.55 5.70
N ALA A 514 25.64 7.71 5.53
CA ALA A 514 25.10 8.15 4.25
C ALA A 514 26.21 8.41 3.21
N HIS A 515 27.32 9.04 3.61
CA HIS A 515 28.47 9.22 2.73
C HIS A 515 29.04 7.86 2.27
N ARG A 516 29.18 6.94 3.21
CA ARG A 516 29.60 5.58 2.91
C ARG A 516 28.65 4.85 1.96
N ALA A 517 27.34 5.05 2.12
CA ALA A 517 26.35 4.47 1.21
C ALA A 517 26.49 5.03 -0.21
N GLU A 518 26.75 6.34 -0.37
CA GLU A 518 26.97 6.94 -1.70
C GLU A 518 28.25 6.43 -2.40
N GLU A 519 29.31 6.17 -1.65
CA GLU A 519 30.51 5.50 -2.17
C GLU A 519 30.17 4.08 -2.65
N LEU A 520 29.49 3.30 -1.81
CA LEU A 520 29.15 1.91 -2.10
C LEU A 520 28.19 1.75 -3.28
N LYS A 521 27.35 2.72 -3.55
CA LYS A 521 26.51 2.75 -4.77
C LYS A 521 27.33 2.65 -6.05
N GLN A 522 28.55 3.15 -6.04
CA GLN A 522 29.43 3.08 -7.21
C GLN A 522 30.03 1.68 -7.43
N GLU A 523 30.05 0.87 -6.38
CA GLU A 523 30.55 -0.52 -6.43
C GLU A 523 29.45 -1.50 -6.89
N VAL A 524 28.18 -1.08 -6.86
CA VAL A 524 27.01 -1.91 -7.22
C VAL A 524 26.61 -1.71 -8.67
N PRO A 525 26.24 -2.79 -9.41
CA PRO A 525 25.79 -2.66 -10.81
C PRO A 525 24.58 -1.72 -10.96
N GLY A 526 24.66 -0.76 -11.88
CA GLY A 526 23.60 0.23 -12.12
C GLY A 526 22.22 -0.38 -12.37
N PRO A 527 22.08 -1.43 -13.22
CA PRO A 527 20.78 -2.08 -13.43
C PRO A 527 20.15 -2.69 -12.18
N LEU A 528 20.96 -3.05 -11.18
CA LEU A 528 20.48 -3.55 -9.91
C LEU A 528 19.95 -2.41 -9.03
N LEU A 529 20.67 -1.29 -8.96
CA LEU A 529 20.22 -0.07 -8.28
C LEU A 529 18.93 0.51 -8.91
N ASP A 530 18.82 0.46 -10.23
CA ASP A 530 17.65 0.95 -10.97
C ASP A 530 16.37 0.15 -10.63
N ARG A 531 16.49 -1.11 -10.20
CA ARG A 531 15.38 -1.94 -9.74
C ARG A 531 14.90 -1.56 -8.34
N HIS A 532 15.76 -0.94 -7.52
CA HIS A 532 15.51 -0.63 -6.11
C HIS A 532 15.62 0.88 -5.80
N PRO A 533 14.76 1.73 -6.40
CA PRO A 533 14.76 3.19 -6.16
C PRO A 533 14.43 3.54 -4.71
N GLU A 534 13.74 2.64 -3.97
CA GLU A 534 13.43 2.79 -2.56
C GLU A 534 14.68 2.93 -1.70
N LEU A 535 15.80 2.31 -2.04
CA LEU A 535 17.05 2.44 -1.29
C LEU A 535 17.53 3.89 -1.25
N THR A 536 17.54 4.55 -2.40
CA THR A 536 17.95 5.95 -2.48
C THR A 536 16.95 6.87 -1.78
N ALA A 537 15.65 6.56 -1.88
CA ALA A 537 14.61 7.31 -1.19
C ALA A 537 14.73 7.16 0.33
N LEU A 538 14.92 5.95 0.85
CA LEU A 538 15.12 5.66 2.28
C LEU A 538 16.38 6.36 2.82
N LEU A 539 17.51 6.25 2.13
CA LEU A 539 18.74 6.93 2.53
C LEU A 539 18.54 8.44 2.68
N ARG A 540 17.89 9.07 1.71
CA ARG A 540 17.60 10.52 1.76
C ARG A 540 16.58 10.88 2.83
N ALA A 541 15.54 10.07 3.02
CA ALA A 541 14.53 10.29 4.05
C ALA A 541 15.13 10.22 5.45
N HIS A 542 15.88 9.16 5.75
CA HIS A 542 16.50 8.99 7.07
C HIS A 542 17.58 10.03 7.34
N LEU A 543 18.42 10.35 6.35
CA LEU A 543 19.39 11.43 6.47
C LEU A 543 18.71 12.79 6.64
N GLY A 544 17.62 13.04 5.91
CA GLY A 544 16.82 14.26 6.06
C GLY A 544 16.23 14.41 7.44
N ALA A 545 15.70 13.35 8.02
CA ALA A 545 15.18 13.33 9.40
C ALA A 545 16.30 13.54 10.45
N ALA A 546 17.47 12.91 10.27
CA ALA A 546 18.64 13.12 11.13
C ALA A 546 19.15 14.57 11.07
N ARG A 547 19.17 15.17 9.89
CA ARG A 547 19.51 16.61 9.71
C ARG A 547 18.49 17.54 10.34
N LEU A 548 17.21 17.17 10.26
CA LEU A 548 16.14 17.90 10.97
C LEU A 548 16.37 17.84 12.47
N TRP A 549 16.70 16.67 13.02
CA TRP A 549 17.06 16.55 14.44
C TRP A 549 18.20 17.48 14.85
N ALA A 550 19.24 17.57 14.01
CA ALA A 550 20.41 18.45 14.22
C ALA A 550 20.13 19.94 14.01
N GLY A 551 18.91 20.36 13.63
CA GLY A 551 18.59 21.75 13.30
C GLY A 551 19.15 22.25 11.96
N ARG A 552 19.64 21.35 11.10
CA ARG A 552 20.18 21.67 9.77
C ARG A 552 19.06 21.78 8.73
N PHE A 553 18.11 22.69 8.93
CA PHE A 553 16.83 22.75 8.21
C PHE A 553 16.98 22.86 6.70
N THR A 554 17.91 23.69 6.19
CA THR A 554 18.14 23.83 4.75
C THR A 554 18.58 22.51 4.11
N GLN A 555 19.48 21.79 4.77
CA GLN A 555 19.99 20.50 4.26
C GLN A 555 18.94 19.40 4.41
N ALA A 556 18.18 19.39 5.51
CA ALA A 556 17.06 18.50 5.72
C ALA A 556 16.00 18.68 4.63
N ARG A 557 15.59 19.93 4.39
CA ARG A 557 14.61 20.28 3.34
C ARG A 557 15.08 19.83 1.95
N ALA A 558 16.34 20.04 1.60
CA ALA A 558 16.89 19.61 0.32
C ALA A 558 16.84 18.08 0.15
N ALA A 559 17.23 17.31 1.18
CA ALA A 559 17.19 15.84 1.15
C ALA A 559 15.77 15.30 1.02
N LEU A 560 14.83 15.81 1.83
CA LEU A 560 13.43 15.37 1.84
C LEU A 560 12.68 15.77 0.56
N THR A 561 12.90 16.99 0.04
CA THR A 561 12.28 17.47 -1.20
C THR A 561 12.76 16.65 -2.40
N ALA A 562 14.01 16.23 -2.42
CA ALA A 562 14.54 15.38 -3.47
C ALA A 562 13.80 14.02 -3.57
N VAL A 563 13.19 13.53 -2.50
CA VAL A 563 12.35 12.31 -2.52
C VAL A 563 10.96 12.63 -3.06
N THR A 564 10.38 13.76 -2.66
CA THR A 564 9.02 14.13 -3.06
C THR A 564 8.90 14.57 -4.51
N ASP A 565 9.95 15.20 -5.07
CA ASP A 565 9.93 15.76 -6.43
C ASP A 565 10.25 14.74 -7.52
N HIS A 566 10.98 13.66 -7.24
CA HIS A 566 11.31 12.62 -8.21
C HIS A 566 10.07 11.87 -8.75
N GLY A 567 8.90 12.05 -8.13
CA GLY A 567 7.62 11.53 -8.60
C GLY A 567 6.85 12.42 -9.58
N CYS A 568 7.31 13.64 -9.85
CA CYS A 568 6.57 14.64 -10.66
C CYS A 568 7.10 14.80 -12.09
N THR A 569 8.16 14.09 -12.49
CA THR A 569 8.61 14.12 -13.89
C THR A 569 7.77 13.17 -14.74
N THR A 570 6.56 13.64 -15.11
CA THR A 570 5.87 13.08 -16.27
C THR A 570 6.76 13.24 -17.51
N PRO A 571 6.84 12.23 -18.40
CA PRO A 571 7.73 12.24 -19.57
C PRO A 571 7.38 13.30 -20.65
N ALA A 572 6.45 14.20 -20.40
CA ALA A 572 6.01 15.21 -21.37
C ALA A 572 7.00 16.39 -21.55
N ALA A 573 7.93 16.60 -20.63
CA ALA A 573 8.87 17.73 -20.72
C ALA A 573 10.23 17.40 -21.38
N ALA A 574 10.54 16.12 -21.64
CA ALA A 574 11.80 15.71 -22.27
C ALA A 574 11.69 15.50 -23.80
N ALA A 575 10.52 15.72 -24.40
CA ALA A 575 10.28 15.47 -25.83
C ALA A 575 10.43 16.69 -26.73
N GLN A 576 10.85 17.82 -26.22
CA GLN A 576 11.15 19.00 -27.07
C GLN A 576 12.65 19.34 -26.95
N VAL A 577 13.46 18.77 -27.78
CA VAL A 577 14.65 19.28 -28.53
C VAL A 577 15.43 18.09 -29.08
N ARG A 578 15.15 17.67 -30.31
CA ARG A 578 16.10 17.46 -31.40
C ARG A 578 15.43 16.86 -32.63
N ALA A 579 15.63 17.51 -33.75
CA ALA A 579 15.21 17.08 -35.08
C ALA A 579 16.03 15.89 -35.60
N PRO A 580 15.60 15.22 -36.69
CA PRO A 580 15.91 13.81 -36.96
C PRO A 580 17.15 13.62 -37.83
N GLU A 581 17.87 12.56 -37.58
CA GLU A 581 18.76 11.91 -38.57
C GLU A 581 18.39 10.41 -38.73
N PRO A 582 18.70 9.79 -39.88
CA PRO A 582 17.95 8.63 -40.38
C PRO A 582 18.48 7.27 -39.96
N ALA A 583 17.54 6.38 -39.83
CA ALA A 583 17.51 4.93 -39.96
C ALA A 583 18.78 4.11 -39.68
N SER A 584 18.74 3.35 -38.60
CA SER A 584 19.26 1.95 -38.49
C SER A 584 18.66 1.24 -37.28
N PRO A 585 18.71 -0.12 -37.18
CA PRO A 585 17.56 -0.90 -36.79
C PRO A 585 17.40 -1.11 -35.28
N VAL A 586 16.13 -1.30 -34.88
CA VAL A 586 15.67 -1.94 -33.64
C VAL A 586 16.46 -1.55 -32.37
N LYS A 587 16.13 -0.41 -31.78
CA LYS A 587 16.32 -0.15 -30.36
C LYS A 587 14.96 -0.23 -29.69
N THR A 588 14.78 -1.28 -28.93
CA THR A 588 13.69 -1.41 -27.94
C THR A 588 13.57 -0.09 -27.16
N ARG A 589 12.42 0.57 -27.29
CA ARG A 589 12.04 1.70 -26.43
C ARG A 589 12.09 1.22 -24.97
N ARG A 590 12.99 1.81 -24.19
CA ARG A 590 12.93 1.69 -22.73
C ARG A 590 11.53 2.09 -22.28
N PRO A 591 10.80 1.24 -21.57
CA PRO A 591 9.55 1.65 -20.95
C PRO A 591 9.88 2.71 -19.89
N VAL A 592 9.14 3.81 -19.90
CA VAL A 592 9.11 4.75 -18.79
C VAL A 592 8.56 3.99 -17.60
N ALA A 593 9.41 3.73 -16.62
CA ALA A 593 8.99 3.02 -15.42
C ALA A 593 7.89 3.85 -14.73
N PRO A 594 6.72 3.28 -14.44
CA PRO A 594 5.73 3.92 -13.58
C PRO A 594 6.35 4.19 -12.21
N GLU A 595 5.87 5.21 -11.51
CA GLU A 595 6.25 5.42 -10.10
C GLU A 595 6.10 4.10 -9.36
N ARG A 596 7.17 3.58 -8.79
CA ARG A 596 7.13 2.30 -8.11
C ARG A 596 6.48 2.51 -6.75
N PRO A 597 5.49 1.72 -6.38
CA PRO A 597 4.79 1.84 -5.09
C PRO A 597 5.72 1.70 -3.87
N SER A 598 6.89 1.08 -4.05
CA SER A 598 7.92 0.99 -3.00
C SER A 598 8.45 2.34 -2.50
N THR A 599 8.27 3.43 -3.23
CA THR A 599 8.71 4.78 -2.82
C THR A 599 7.58 5.65 -2.26
N ALA A 600 6.32 5.24 -2.42
CA ALA A 600 5.16 6.05 -2.03
C ALA A 600 5.16 6.33 -0.52
N GLN A 601 5.33 5.31 0.29
CA GLN A 601 5.34 5.37 1.75
C GLN A 601 6.50 6.24 2.30
N VAL A 602 7.69 6.13 1.69
CA VAL A 602 8.84 6.99 2.04
C VAL A 602 8.56 8.45 1.69
N ARG A 603 7.85 8.70 0.59
CA ARG A 603 7.44 10.04 0.17
C ARG A 603 6.48 10.68 1.15
N GLU A 604 5.52 9.92 1.67
CA GLU A 604 4.58 10.34 2.72
C GLU A 604 5.31 10.76 3.98
N GLU A 605 6.27 9.96 4.42
CA GLU A 605 7.12 10.28 5.54
C GLU A 605 7.92 11.56 5.31
N CYS A 606 8.49 11.74 4.12
CA CYS A 606 9.18 12.98 3.75
C CYS A 606 8.25 14.20 3.77
N LEU A 607 7.00 14.07 3.32
CA LEU A 607 5.98 15.11 3.40
C LEU A 607 5.66 15.51 4.84
N ALA A 608 5.57 14.53 5.76
CA ALA A 608 5.35 14.78 7.19
C ALA A 608 6.50 15.59 7.80
N HIS A 609 7.75 15.23 7.52
CA HIS A 609 8.91 16.00 8.00
C HIS A 609 9.02 17.39 7.33
N LEU A 610 8.68 17.51 6.04
CA LEU A 610 8.60 18.80 5.36
C LEU A 610 7.48 19.69 5.93
N ALA A 611 6.37 19.08 6.38
CA ALA A 611 5.32 19.80 7.09
C ALA A 611 5.83 20.34 8.43
N LEU A 612 6.60 19.55 9.17
CA LEU A 612 7.23 20.02 10.41
C LEU A 612 8.19 21.17 10.15
N LEU A 613 9.05 21.07 9.14
CA LEU A 613 9.96 22.17 8.76
C LEU A 613 9.20 23.45 8.39
N ASP A 614 8.08 23.35 7.67
CA ASP A 614 7.27 24.51 7.34
C ASP A 614 6.59 25.10 8.60
N HIS A 615 6.23 24.28 9.58
CA HIS A 615 5.67 24.74 10.85
C HIS A 615 6.72 25.46 11.69
N LEU A 616 7.94 24.92 11.81
CA LEU A 616 9.06 25.55 12.53
C LEU A 616 9.46 26.89 11.90
N ASP A 617 9.40 27.00 10.57
CA ASP A 617 9.61 28.26 9.84
C ASP A 617 8.42 29.25 9.98
N GLY A 618 7.35 28.89 10.72
CA GLY A 618 6.16 29.70 10.95
C GLY A 618 5.14 29.74 9.80
N HIS A 619 5.21 28.78 8.86
CA HIS A 619 4.30 28.65 7.71
C HIS A 619 3.16 27.67 7.99
N SER A 620 2.28 27.94 8.96
CA SER A 620 1.21 27.03 9.41
C SER A 620 0.30 26.52 8.27
N GLY A 621 -0.05 27.36 7.29
CA GLY A 621 -0.88 26.95 6.15
C GLY A 621 -0.15 26.05 5.14
N ARG A 622 1.17 26.14 5.00
CA ARG A 622 1.96 25.20 4.19
C ARG A 622 2.12 23.87 4.92
N ALA A 623 2.41 23.94 6.21
CA ALA A 623 2.53 22.79 7.09
C ALA A 623 1.26 21.93 7.05
N GLU A 624 0.09 22.53 7.20
CA GLU A 624 -1.19 21.86 7.13
C GLU A 624 -1.39 21.12 5.82
N ARG A 625 -1.16 21.80 4.68
CA ARG A 625 -1.36 21.15 3.37
C ARG A 625 -0.45 19.93 3.17
N LYS A 626 0.82 20.01 3.58
CA LYS A 626 1.75 18.89 3.47
C LYS A 626 1.41 17.76 4.44
N ALA A 627 1.01 18.08 5.66
CA ALA A 627 0.58 17.09 6.64
C ALA A 627 -0.69 16.36 6.18
N LEU A 628 -1.68 17.07 5.63
CA LEU A 628 -2.87 16.47 5.05
C LEU A 628 -2.54 15.61 3.83
N ALA A 629 -1.60 16.04 2.98
CA ALA A 629 -1.15 15.25 1.83
C ALA A 629 -0.44 13.96 2.28
N ALA A 630 0.35 14.01 3.35
CA ALA A 630 0.97 12.83 3.93
C ALA A 630 -0.08 11.85 4.47
N LEU A 631 -1.07 12.34 5.22
CA LEU A 631 -2.13 11.49 5.77
C LEU A 631 -3.08 10.93 4.71
N ALA A 632 -3.45 11.73 3.69
CA ALA A 632 -4.32 11.27 2.62
C ALA A 632 -3.70 10.13 1.80
N ALA A 633 -2.37 10.10 1.71
CA ALA A 633 -1.65 9.02 1.07
C ALA A 633 -1.54 7.78 2.00
N ALA A 634 -1.55 7.99 3.33
CA ALA A 634 -1.39 6.95 4.35
C ALA A 634 -2.67 6.16 4.67
N ASP A 635 -3.87 6.69 4.38
CA ASP A 635 -5.18 6.04 4.70
C ASP A 635 -5.35 4.62 4.14
N HIS A 636 -4.37 4.13 3.39
CA HIS A 636 -4.40 2.84 2.69
C HIS A 636 -3.18 1.95 2.97
N THR A 637 -2.29 2.35 3.89
CA THR A 637 -1.13 1.55 4.29
C THR A 637 -1.19 1.27 5.80
N ASP A 638 -0.82 0.04 6.18
CA ASP A 638 -0.73 -0.35 7.59
C ASP A 638 0.27 0.58 8.32
N PRO A 639 -0.15 1.31 9.37
CA PRO A 639 0.71 2.21 10.13
C PRO A 639 1.88 1.50 10.85
N ALA A 640 1.96 0.17 10.72
CA ALA A 640 2.92 -0.66 11.41
C ALA A 640 4.34 -0.63 10.82
N VAL A 641 4.55 -0.10 9.62
CA VAL A 641 5.79 -0.36 8.86
C VAL A 641 6.80 0.78 8.89
N LEU A 642 6.40 2.04 9.15
CA LEU A 642 7.37 3.15 9.31
C LEU A 642 7.03 4.07 10.47
N PRO A 643 8.02 4.46 11.30
CA PRO A 643 7.80 5.36 12.45
C PRO A 643 7.62 6.84 12.05
N GLY A 644 7.16 7.16 10.83
CA GLY A 644 7.22 8.50 10.28
C GLY A 644 5.90 9.27 10.11
N ILE A 645 4.76 8.61 10.18
CA ILE A 645 3.45 9.26 9.93
C ILE A 645 2.97 10.08 11.15
N GLY A 646 3.38 9.69 12.34
CA GLY A 646 3.08 10.43 13.58
C GLY A 646 3.36 11.94 13.53
N PRO A 647 4.47 12.40 12.92
CA PRO A 647 4.76 13.84 12.78
C PRO A 647 3.69 14.62 12.01
N ALA A 648 3.03 14.03 11.01
CA ALA A 648 1.98 14.73 10.25
C ALA A 648 0.77 15.08 11.13
N THR A 649 0.30 14.11 11.92
CA THR A 649 -0.82 14.34 12.87
C THR A 649 -0.44 15.35 13.94
N LEU A 650 0.78 15.27 14.47
CA LEU A 650 1.29 16.21 15.46
C LEU A 650 1.45 17.62 14.90
N VAL A 651 1.88 17.77 13.64
CA VAL A 651 1.92 19.08 12.96
C VAL A 651 0.51 19.65 12.82
N LEU A 652 -0.49 18.82 12.49
CA LEU A 652 -1.88 19.27 12.43
C LEU A 652 -2.39 19.73 13.82
N ALA A 653 -2.00 19.03 14.89
CA ALA A 653 -2.32 19.43 16.26
C ALA A 653 -1.64 20.76 16.63
N ALA A 654 -0.38 20.97 16.22
CA ALA A 654 0.33 22.23 16.41
C ALA A 654 -0.35 23.39 15.66
N VAL A 655 -0.75 23.18 14.40
CA VAL A 655 -1.50 24.18 13.61
C VAL A 655 -2.87 24.46 14.22
N ALA A 656 -3.57 23.44 14.72
CA ALA A 656 -4.85 23.62 15.41
C ALA A 656 -4.66 24.46 16.70
N THR A 657 -3.57 24.25 17.43
CA THR A 657 -3.21 25.08 18.60
C THR A 657 -2.96 26.53 18.19
N ASP A 658 -2.22 26.80 17.10
CA ASP A 658 -2.01 28.15 16.57
C ASP A 658 -3.32 28.87 16.18
N ARG A 659 -4.32 28.07 15.72
CA ARG A 659 -5.68 28.54 15.39
C ARG A 659 -6.60 28.66 16.60
N ASP A 660 -6.15 28.24 17.77
CA ASP A 660 -6.96 28.16 18.99
C ASP A 660 -8.14 27.17 18.87
N GLU A 661 -7.95 26.11 18.11
CA GLU A 661 -8.88 24.97 17.95
C GLU A 661 -8.46 23.84 18.92
N LEU A 662 -8.52 24.12 20.24
CA LEU A 662 -7.87 23.30 21.27
C LEU A 662 -8.45 21.88 21.39
N ASP A 663 -9.76 21.72 21.24
CA ASP A 663 -10.41 20.39 21.32
C ASP A 663 -9.99 19.51 20.13
N ARG A 664 -9.83 20.12 18.95
CA ARG A 664 -9.30 19.44 17.79
C ARG A 664 -7.84 19.05 17.96
N ALA A 665 -7.04 19.94 18.54
CA ALA A 665 -5.64 19.68 18.82
C ALA A 665 -5.49 18.49 19.79
N GLU A 666 -6.31 18.46 20.84
CA GLU A 666 -6.32 17.38 21.82
C GLU A 666 -6.71 16.03 21.18
N ALA A 667 -7.78 16.00 20.41
CA ALA A 667 -8.21 14.80 19.69
C ALA A 667 -7.13 14.27 18.73
N LEU A 668 -6.31 15.15 18.13
CA LEU A 668 -5.20 14.77 17.27
C LEU A 668 -3.98 14.25 18.06
N VAL A 669 -3.77 14.72 19.28
CA VAL A 669 -2.67 14.26 20.16
C VAL A 669 -3.02 12.91 20.80
N ASP A 670 -4.25 12.74 21.26
CA ASP A 670 -4.70 11.54 21.98
C ASP A 670 -4.93 10.35 21.02
N GLY A 671 -5.22 10.63 19.74
CA GLY A 671 -5.55 9.59 18.75
C GLY A 671 -6.93 8.96 18.96
N PRO A 672 -7.34 8.01 18.11
CA PRO A 672 -8.63 7.31 18.25
C PRO A 672 -8.63 6.40 19.49
N PRO A 673 -9.77 6.30 20.22
CA PRO A 673 -9.87 5.56 21.47
C PRO A 673 -9.54 4.05 21.36
N ASP A 674 -9.65 3.48 20.16
CA ASP A 674 -9.32 2.07 19.91
C ASP A 674 -7.81 1.82 19.71
N ALA A 675 -7.00 2.87 19.64
CA ALA A 675 -5.55 2.78 19.48
C ALA A 675 -4.80 2.64 20.82
N ALA A 676 -5.49 2.64 21.96
CA ALA A 676 -4.87 2.59 23.29
C ALA A 676 -4.06 1.29 23.56
N ASP A 677 -4.34 0.21 22.83
CA ASP A 677 -3.56 -1.04 22.87
C ASP A 677 -2.49 -1.13 21.76
N ALA A 678 -2.42 -0.13 20.90
CA ALA A 678 -1.49 -0.11 19.79
C ALA A 678 -0.19 0.62 20.17
N ARG A 679 0.85 -0.15 20.34
CA ARG A 679 2.29 0.17 20.29
C ARG A 679 2.80 1.37 21.11
N PRO A 680 3.94 1.18 21.80
CA PRO A 680 4.67 2.31 22.38
C PRO A 680 4.99 3.33 21.29
N PRO A 681 5.00 4.64 21.62
CA PRO A 681 5.31 5.71 20.68
C PRO A 681 6.62 5.40 19.98
N ALA A 682 6.61 5.57 18.65
CA ALA A 682 7.79 5.32 17.83
C ALA A 682 9.04 5.93 18.50
N ARG A 683 10.12 5.18 18.60
CA ARG A 683 11.39 5.63 19.20
C ARG A 683 12.12 6.67 18.32
N ASP A 684 11.43 7.31 17.38
CA ASP A 684 11.98 8.40 16.58
C ASP A 684 12.08 9.69 17.42
N PRO A 685 13.30 10.19 17.66
CA PRO A 685 13.49 11.39 18.51
C PRO A 685 12.73 12.61 18.00
N VAL A 686 12.59 12.80 16.68
CA VAL A 686 11.83 13.90 16.08
C VAL A 686 10.36 13.82 16.46
N ALA A 687 9.75 12.63 16.35
CA ALA A 687 8.35 12.43 16.71
C ALA A 687 8.12 12.60 18.21
N GLN A 688 9.03 12.09 19.05
CA GLN A 688 8.94 12.23 20.51
C GLN A 688 9.04 13.70 20.95
N ALA A 689 10.02 14.43 20.41
CA ALA A 689 10.19 15.86 20.72
C ALA A 689 8.96 16.66 20.27
N LEU A 690 8.48 16.41 19.04
CA LEU A 690 7.29 17.09 18.54
C LEU A 690 6.06 16.80 19.39
N HIS A 691 5.85 15.54 19.79
CA HIS A 691 4.75 15.17 20.67
C HIS A 691 4.83 15.89 22.01
N ALA A 692 5.99 15.90 22.67
CA ALA A 692 6.18 16.63 23.93
C ALA A 692 5.89 18.12 23.79
N LEU A 693 6.42 18.76 22.74
CA LEU A 693 6.22 20.18 22.46
C LEU A 693 4.77 20.54 22.16
N VAL A 694 4.08 19.73 21.34
CA VAL A 694 2.67 19.99 21.01
C VAL A 694 1.79 19.82 22.23
N THR A 695 2.04 18.78 23.03
CA THR A 695 1.33 18.56 24.31
C THR A 695 1.57 19.72 25.27
N ALA A 696 2.83 20.14 25.46
CA ALA A 696 3.17 21.24 26.32
C ALA A 696 2.50 22.57 25.89
N ARG A 697 2.51 22.87 24.58
CA ARG A 697 1.83 24.06 24.03
C ARG A 697 0.31 23.99 24.18
N LEU A 698 -0.29 22.81 24.03
CA LEU A 698 -1.74 22.61 24.22
C LEU A 698 -2.13 22.85 25.70
N LEU A 699 -1.38 22.27 26.65
CA LEU A 699 -1.59 22.47 28.08
C LEU A 699 -1.45 23.95 28.49
N LEU A 700 -0.39 24.62 28.01
CA LEU A 700 -0.21 26.05 28.18
C LEU A 700 -1.39 26.84 27.60
N ALA A 701 -1.88 26.45 26.43
CA ALA A 701 -3.01 27.09 25.78
C ALA A 701 -4.32 26.94 26.57
N ARG A 702 -4.47 25.86 27.31
CA ARG A 702 -5.59 25.62 28.24
C ARG A 702 -5.41 26.29 29.62
N GLY A 703 -4.24 26.86 29.90
CA GLY A 703 -3.92 27.52 31.13
C GLY A 703 -3.31 26.63 32.21
N ASP A 704 -2.99 25.39 31.87
CA ASP A 704 -2.25 24.47 32.74
C ASP A 704 -0.74 24.70 32.56
N THR A 705 -0.20 25.63 33.39
CA THR A 705 1.21 26.03 33.35
C THR A 705 2.12 24.94 33.93
N GLU A 706 1.68 24.24 34.98
CA GLU A 706 2.44 23.14 35.61
C GLU A 706 2.56 21.94 34.67
N GLY A 707 1.45 21.47 34.12
CA GLY A 707 1.46 20.39 33.13
C GLY A 707 2.25 20.75 31.87
N ALA A 708 2.23 22.01 31.44
CA ALA A 708 3.02 22.50 30.32
C ALA A 708 4.54 22.41 30.59
N LEU A 709 4.98 22.81 31.82
CA LEU A 709 6.37 22.68 32.23
C LEU A 709 6.82 21.23 32.31
N GLU A 710 6.03 20.35 32.91
CA GLU A 710 6.31 18.92 32.95
C GLU A 710 6.40 18.29 31.55
N ALA A 711 5.50 18.66 30.66
CA ALA A 711 5.53 18.15 29.30
C ALA A 711 6.72 18.68 28.49
N ALA A 712 7.12 19.92 28.71
CA ALA A 712 8.29 20.53 28.07
C ALA A 712 9.62 19.95 28.58
N ASP A 713 9.68 19.50 29.84
CA ASP A 713 10.86 18.87 30.46
C ASP A 713 10.99 17.37 30.14
N ARG A 714 10.06 16.81 29.39
CA ARG A 714 10.15 15.40 28.99
C ARG A 714 11.41 15.16 28.17
N THR A 715 12.31 14.36 28.75
CA THR A 715 13.57 14.00 28.11
C THR A 715 13.32 13.09 26.91
N VAL A 716 13.77 13.49 25.73
CA VAL A 716 13.86 12.63 24.56
C VAL A 716 15.14 11.82 24.65
N VAL A 717 15.04 10.50 24.54
CA VAL A 717 16.20 9.63 24.57
C VAL A 717 16.91 9.68 23.21
N ALA A 718 18.01 10.43 23.16
CA ALA A 718 18.84 10.58 21.96
C ALA A 718 20.32 10.69 22.36
N ASP A 719 21.23 10.26 21.44
CA ASP A 719 22.67 10.33 21.66
C ASP A 719 23.18 11.78 21.63
N GLU A 720 22.57 12.62 20.81
CA GLU A 720 22.89 14.05 20.66
C GLU A 720 21.64 14.90 20.89
N PRO A 721 21.76 16.02 21.62
CA PRO A 721 20.61 16.91 21.84
C PRO A 721 20.20 17.61 20.56
N SER A 722 18.91 17.98 20.47
CA SER A 722 18.37 18.70 19.33
C SER A 722 18.25 20.20 19.64
N PRO A 723 19.00 21.07 18.95
CA PRO A 723 18.98 22.51 19.23
C PRO A 723 17.59 23.15 19.09
N TRP A 724 16.80 22.70 18.07
CA TRP A 724 15.46 23.24 17.88
C TRP A 724 14.46 22.72 18.92
N ALA A 725 14.59 21.44 19.32
CA ALA A 725 13.69 20.87 20.33
C ALA A 725 13.91 21.53 21.69
N GLU A 726 15.16 21.73 22.10
CA GLU A 726 15.52 22.45 23.33
C GLU A 726 15.06 23.89 23.29
N ALA A 727 15.28 24.60 22.18
CA ALA A 727 14.88 25.98 22.01
C ALA A 727 13.35 26.16 22.12
N HIS A 728 12.58 25.26 21.45
CA HIS A 728 11.13 25.33 21.51
C HIS A 728 10.57 24.88 22.88
N ALA A 729 11.22 23.92 23.55
CA ALA A 729 10.86 23.55 24.93
C ALA A 729 11.06 24.74 25.90
N ALA A 730 12.20 25.43 25.80
CA ALA A 730 12.46 26.63 26.56
C ALA A 730 11.47 27.78 26.24
N LEU A 731 11.04 27.91 24.98
CA LEU A 731 10.02 28.88 24.58
C LEU A 731 8.66 28.57 25.24
N VAL A 732 8.24 27.30 25.31
CA VAL A 732 7.01 26.93 26.02
C VAL A 732 7.14 27.17 27.51
N ALA A 733 8.28 26.76 28.11
CA ALA A 733 8.54 26.99 29.52
C ALA A 733 8.56 28.51 29.89
N ALA A 734 9.17 29.34 29.04
CA ALA A 734 9.14 30.79 29.18
C ALA A 734 7.70 31.34 29.09
N GLY A 735 6.89 30.82 28.16
CA GLY A 735 5.47 31.17 28.07
C GLY A 735 4.67 30.80 29.33
N ALA A 736 4.95 29.66 29.96
CA ALA A 736 4.35 29.25 31.23
C ALA A 736 4.78 30.19 32.37
N HIS A 737 6.07 30.53 32.46
CA HIS A 737 6.54 31.51 33.44
C HIS A 737 5.97 32.91 33.23
N LEU A 738 5.78 33.36 31.99
CA LEU A 738 5.11 34.63 31.72
C LEU A 738 3.64 34.61 32.18
N ALA A 739 2.94 33.51 31.92
CA ALA A 739 1.56 33.34 32.37
C ALA A 739 1.44 33.35 33.90
N ASP A 740 2.44 32.84 34.62
CA ASP A 740 2.54 32.88 36.07
C ASP A 740 3.08 34.20 36.64
N GLY A 741 3.33 35.21 35.80
CA GLY A 741 3.86 36.52 36.24
C GLY A 741 5.34 36.49 36.68
N ARG A 742 6.15 35.55 36.15
CA ARG A 742 7.57 35.37 36.43
C ARG A 742 8.46 35.73 35.23
N PRO A 743 8.45 36.98 34.72
CA PRO A 743 9.13 37.33 33.46
C PRO A 743 10.66 37.18 33.53
N GLU A 744 11.29 37.38 34.69
CA GLU A 744 12.74 37.22 34.85
C GLU A 744 13.22 35.78 34.57
N LEU A 745 12.42 34.80 34.96
CA LEU A 745 12.73 33.40 34.66
C LEU A 745 12.58 33.12 33.16
N ALA A 746 11.56 33.68 32.52
CA ALA A 746 11.37 33.55 31.08
C ALA A 746 12.53 34.18 30.30
N VAL A 747 13.00 35.36 30.71
CA VAL A 747 14.18 36.03 30.12
C VAL A 747 15.41 35.15 30.27
N LYS A 748 15.68 34.63 31.46
CA LYS A 748 16.84 33.81 31.74
C LYS A 748 16.86 32.59 30.81
N LEU A 749 15.76 31.86 30.73
CA LEU A 749 15.65 30.65 29.88
C LEU A 749 15.93 30.93 28.40
N LEU A 750 15.39 32.02 27.87
CA LEU A 750 15.50 32.33 26.45
C LEU A 750 16.80 33.02 26.06
N THR A 751 17.46 33.73 26.99
CA THR A 751 18.75 34.40 26.71
C THR A 751 19.95 33.44 26.85
N GLU A 752 19.80 32.34 27.57
CA GLU A 752 20.83 31.29 27.72
C GLU A 752 20.86 30.33 26.52
N LEU A 753 19.88 30.39 25.60
CA LEU A 753 19.82 29.52 24.44
C LEU A 753 20.92 29.85 23.44
N PRO A 754 21.63 28.81 22.91
CA PRO A 754 22.52 28.99 21.79
C PRO A 754 21.71 29.11 20.50
N GLY A 755 21.93 30.16 19.71
CA GLY A 755 21.31 30.29 18.39
C GLY A 755 20.46 31.55 18.23
N GLU A 756 19.95 31.72 17.00
CA GLU A 756 19.13 32.88 16.58
C GLU A 756 17.80 32.42 16.00
N ASP A 757 17.12 31.47 16.65
CA ASP A 757 15.78 31.04 16.23
C ASP A 757 14.82 32.24 16.30
N PRO A 758 14.18 32.64 15.18
CA PRO A 758 13.35 33.86 15.18
C PRO A 758 12.17 33.80 16.15
N LEU A 759 11.59 32.60 16.36
CA LEU A 759 10.47 32.43 17.27
C LEU A 759 10.91 32.61 18.75
N CYS A 760 12.10 32.10 19.09
CA CYS A 760 12.71 32.27 20.39
C CYS A 760 13.14 33.74 20.63
N LEU A 761 13.65 34.42 19.62
CA LEU A 761 13.97 35.84 19.72
C LEU A 761 12.71 36.68 19.97
N VAL A 762 11.59 36.38 19.31
CA VAL A 762 10.30 37.06 19.59
C VAL A 762 9.82 36.76 20.99
N GLY A 763 9.92 35.51 21.44
CA GLY A 763 9.56 35.12 22.81
C GLY A 763 10.42 35.82 23.86
N ALA A 764 11.75 35.94 23.63
CA ALA A 764 12.67 36.65 24.47
C ALA A 764 12.35 38.16 24.53
N ALA A 765 12.03 38.77 23.37
CA ALA A 765 11.59 40.16 23.31
C ALA A 765 10.30 40.40 24.11
N GLN A 766 9.35 39.46 24.04
CA GLN A 766 8.12 39.54 24.85
C GLN A 766 8.42 39.42 26.34
N ALA A 767 9.33 38.50 26.72
CA ALA A 767 9.74 38.34 28.12
C ALA A 767 10.47 39.57 28.67
N GLU A 768 11.40 40.17 27.88
CA GLU A 768 12.08 41.42 28.25
C GLU A 768 11.11 42.60 28.39
N LEU A 769 10.11 42.66 27.52
CA LEU A 769 9.08 43.68 27.61
C LEU A 769 8.21 43.51 28.88
N ALA A 770 7.83 42.28 29.19
CA ALA A 770 7.11 41.94 30.43
C ALA A 770 7.95 42.20 31.67
N ALA A 771 9.27 42.11 31.59
CA ALA A 771 10.22 42.44 32.63
C ALA A 771 10.51 43.97 32.73
N GLY A 772 9.84 44.80 31.93
CA GLY A 772 10.00 46.24 31.94
C GLY A 772 11.27 46.77 31.24
N ARG A 773 11.84 46.03 30.33
CA ARG A 773 13.08 46.37 29.62
C ARG A 773 12.85 46.56 28.09
N PRO A 774 12.13 47.60 27.66
CA PRO A 774 11.72 47.79 26.27
C PRO A 774 12.91 47.97 25.30
N GLY A 775 14.02 48.54 25.74
CA GLY A 775 15.23 48.73 24.92
C GLY A 775 15.88 47.36 24.59
N HIS A 776 15.89 46.42 25.51
CA HIS A 776 16.40 45.06 25.23
C HIS A 776 15.46 44.30 24.28
N ALA A 777 14.15 44.42 24.47
CA ALA A 777 13.16 43.82 23.58
C ALA A 777 13.32 44.31 22.14
N LEU A 778 13.53 45.63 21.92
CA LEU A 778 13.79 46.20 20.58
C LEU A 778 15.06 45.61 19.97
N GLY A 779 16.13 45.56 20.76
CA GLY A 779 17.41 44.99 20.28
C GLY A 779 17.30 43.48 19.85
N LEU A 780 16.42 42.71 20.48
CA LEU A 780 16.15 41.32 20.08
C LEU A 780 15.36 41.23 18.78
N LEU A 781 14.35 42.10 18.61
CA LEU A 781 13.56 42.15 17.36
C LEU A 781 14.41 42.63 16.17
N ASP A 782 15.34 43.56 16.35
CA ASP A 782 16.29 43.99 15.31
C ASP A 782 17.23 42.89 14.82
N ARG A 783 17.45 41.84 15.63
CA ARG A 783 18.25 40.66 15.23
C ARG A 783 17.49 39.75 14.28
N ILE A 784 16.16 39.85 14.20
CA ILE A 784 15.37 39.10 13.25
C ILE A 784 15.60 39.72 11.87
N ARG A 785 16.57 39.16 11.10
CA ARG A 785 17.07 39.75 9.85
C ARG A 785 15.95 39.94 8.82
N PRO A 786 15.84 41.15 8.26
CA PRO A 786 15.03 41.41 7.07
C PRO A 786 15.65 40.69 5.90
N GLY A 787 15.04 39.63 5.43
CA GLY A 787 15.53 38.85 4.28
C GLY A 787 15.40 37.34 4.41
N HIS A 788 15.21 36.79 5.58
CA HIS A 788 14.67 35.46 5.74
C HIS A 788 13.16 35.55 5.52
N THR A 789 12.62 34.64 4.69
CA THR A 789 11.17 34.49 4.51
C THR A 789 10.59 33.89 5.80
N THR A 790 10.51 34.71 6.85
CA THR A 790 9.84 34.36 8.10
C THR A 790 8.38 34.11 7.80
N GLY A 791 7.84 32.98 8.26
CA GLY A 791 6.45 32.63 8.04
C GLY A 791 5.48 33.58 8.75
N PRO A 792 4.19 33.54 8.34
CA PRO A 792 3.15 34.42 8.89
C PRO A 792 3.04 34.39 10.42
N LEU A 793 3.26 33.23 11.06
CA LEU A 793 3.20 33.09 12.52
C LEU A 793 4.24 33.97 13.23
N ILE A 794 5.47 33.96 12.74
CA ILE A 794 6.58 34.75 13.31
C ILE A 794 6.33 36.23 13.05
N ALA A 795 5.94 36.61 11.82
CA ALA A 795 5.63 37.97 11.46
C ALA A 795 4.48 38.56 12.34
N VAL A 796 3.44 37.78 12.60
CA VAL A 796 2.32 38.17 13.46
C VAL A 796 2.79 38.39 14.90
N ARG A 797 3.57 37.44 15.47
CA ARG A 797 4.09 37.56 16.83
C ARG A 797 5.02 38.76 16.98
N SER A 798 5.97 38.97 16.05
CA SER A 798 6.85 40.14 16.04
C SER A 798 6.05 41.44 16.00
N ALA A 799 5.10 41.59 15.07
CA ALA A 799 4.28 42.78 14.95
C ALA A 799 3.42 43.07 16.20
N LEU A 800 3.00 42.01 16.95
CA LEU A 800 2.27 42.19 18.19
C LEU A 800 3.19 42.70 19.33
N VAL A 801 4.42 42.18 19.43
CA VAL A 801 5.42 42.66 20.41
C VAL A 801 5.85 44.08 20.08
N GLU A 802 6.11 44.40 18.80
CA GLU A 802 6.38 45.77 18.35
C GLU A 802 5.21 46.74 18.65
N ALA A 803 3.96 46.27 18.48
CA ALA A 803 2.78 47.05 18.80
C ALA A 803 2.66 47.32 20.31
N GLU A 804 3.05 46.41 21.15
CA GLU A 804 3.10 46.58 22.59
C GLU A 804 4.18 47.60 23.00
N LEU A 805 5.39 47.47 22.41
CA LEU A 805 6.48 48.44 22.57
C LEU A 805 6.04 49.86 22.18
N ALA A 806 5.43 50.03 21.00
CA ALA A 806 4.88 51.35 20.60
C ALA A 806 3.83 51.88 21.58
N GLY A 807 3.11 50.98 22.27
CA GLY A 807 2.19 51.31 23.31
C GLY A 807 2.86 51.84 24.57
N VAL A 808 4.00 51.27 24.98
CA VAL A 808 4.82 51.72 26.10
C VAL A 808 5.43 53.11 25.79
N GLU A 809 5.87 53.32 24.56
CA GLU A 809 6.40 54.61 24.09
C GLU A 809 5.31 55.70 23.89
N GLY A 810 4.04 55.31 23.92
CA GLY A 810 2.91 56.23 23.72
C GLY A 810 2.55 56.48 22.25
N ASP A 811 3.19 55.83 21.29
CA ASP A 811 2.88 55.98 19.86
C ASP A 811 1.64 55.16 19.47
N ARG A 812 0.48 55.80 19.63
CA ARG A 812 -0.82 55.17 19.35
C ARG A 812 -1.02 54.85 17.86
N GLU A 813 -0.38 55.59 16.98
CA GLU A 813 -0.53 55.42 15.53
C GLU A 813 0.30 54.23 15.06
N ALA A 814 1.55 54.11 15.45
CA ALA A 814 2.40 52.96 15.18
C ALA A 814 1.77 51.66 15.75
N ARG A 815 1.30 51.72 17.00
CA ARG A 815 0.60 50.62 17.65
C ARG A 815 -0.59 50.10 16.83
N ARG A 816 -1.46 51.02 16.36
CA ARG A 816 -2.63 50.67 15.56
C ARG A 816 -2.24 50.09 14.20
N ARG A 817 -1.23 50.69 13.55
CA ARG A 817 -0.71 50.25 12.27
C ARG A 817 -0.14 48.82 12.33
N LEU A 818 0.66 48.50 13.35
CA LEU A 818 1.27 47.21 13.59
C LEU A 818 0.22 46.11 13.90
N VAL A 819 -0.80 46.45 14.74
CA VAL A 819 -1.91 45.49 14.97
C VAL A 819 -2.70 45.23 13.67
N ALA A 820 -2.95 46.30 12.85
CA ALA A 820 -3.61 46.07 11.56
C ALA A 820 -2.80 45.20 10.57
N GLN A 821 -1.47 45.32 10.63
CA GLN A 821 -0.57 44.45 9.86
C GLN A 821 -0.67 43.00 10.35
N ALA A 822 -0.56 42.79 11.67
CA ALA A 822 -0.69 41.45 12.26
C ALA A 822 -2.04 40.78 11.90
N LEU A 823 -3.15 41.54 11.96
CA LEU A 823 -4.48 41.02 11.60
C LEU A 823 -4.58 40.59 10.13
N ARG A 824 -4.00 41.37 9.19
CA ARG A 824 -4.02 41.00 7.76
C ARG A 824 -3.18 39.76 7.49
N GLU A 825 -2.01 39.64 8.10
CA GLU A 825 -1.12 38.51 7.94
C GLU A 825 -1.74 37.24 8.53
N ALA A 826 -2.30 37.33 9.74
CA ALA A 826 -2.88 36.19 10.43
C ALA A 826 -4.16 35.63 9.77
N ARG A 827 -4.90 36.47 9.05
CA ARG A 827 -6.24 36.13 8.54
C ARG A 827 -6.21 34.92 7.58
N ARG A 828 -5.19 34.82 6.76
CA ARG A 828 -5.06 33.75 5.75
C ARG A 828 -4.97 32.36 6.41
N ASP A 829 -4.13 32.24 7.44
CA ASP A 829 -3.87 31.00 8.14
C ASP A 829 -4.73 30.86 9.42
N ARG A 830 -5.60 31.84 9.72
CA ARG A 830 -6.50 31.90 10.89
C ARG A 830 -5.75 31.82 12.22
N LEU A 831 -4.60 32.46 12.34
CA LEU A 831 -3.75 32.44 13.53
C LEU A 831 -4.39 33.26 14.68
N ARG A 832 -5.19 32.63 15.52
CA ARG A 832 -5.91 33.29 16.62
C ARG A 832 -5.10 33.32 17.90
N ARG A 833 -4.31 32.28 18.14
CA ARG A 833 -3.57 32.09 19.39
C ARG A 833 -2.62 33.27 19.71
N PRO A 834 -1.80 33.81 18.78
CA PRO A 834 -0.93 34.96 19.04
C PRO A 834 -1.66 36.17 19.60
N PHE A 835 -2.91 36.42 19.15
CA PHE A 835 -3.72 37.52 19.65
C PHE A 835 -4.27 37.30 21.06
N LYS A 836 -4.48 36.05 21.47
CA LYS A 836 -4.87 35.72 22.85
C LYS A 836 -3.69 35.83 23.81
N GLU A 837 -2.50 35.40 23.35
CA GLU A 837 -1.25 35.46 24.12
C GLU A 837 -0.67 36.86 24.26
N ALA A 838 -0.99 37.78 23.34
CA ALA A 838 -0.50 39.17 23.39
C ALA A 838 -0.94 40.00 24.65
N GLY A 839 -1.95 39.52 25.34
CA GLY A 839 -2.38 40.13 26.60
C GLY A 839 -3.63 41.01 26.52
N PRO A 840 -4.10 41.50 27.67
CA PRO A 840 -5.38 42.18 27.78
C PRO A 840 -5.41 43.57 27.09
N TRP A 841 -4.24 44.16 26.85
CA TRP A 841 -4.11 45.47 26.20
C TRP A 841 -4.66 45.51 24.77
N LEU A 842 -4.73 44.35 24.12
CA LEU A 842 -5.13 44.22 22.72
C LEU A 842 -6.66 44.31 22.54
N ARG A 843 -7.45 43.78 23.46
CA ARG A 843 -8.93 43.76 23.39
C ARG A 843 -9.59 45.10 23.13
N PRO A 844 -9.23 46.20 23.84
CA PRO A 844 -9.82 47.51 23.57
C PRO A 844 -9.47 48.04 22.19
N LEU A 845 -8.28 47.73 21.68
CA LEU A 845 -7.85 48.15 20.34
C LEU A 845 -8.61 47.45 19.23
N LEU A 846 -8.83 46.13 19.37
CA LEU A 846 -9.60 45.34 18.41
C LEU A 846 -11.06 45.80 18.29
N ALA A 847 -11.62 46.41 19.34
CA ALA A 847 -12.96 46.96 19.35
C ALA A 847 -13.07 48.33 18.62
N THR A 848 -11.93 48.95 18.27
CA THR A 848 -11.95 50.25 17.58
C THR A 848 -12.48 50.14 16.15
N PRO A 849 -13.19 51.17 15.64
CA PRO A 849 -13.76 51.17 14.28
C PRO A 849 -12.72 50.89 13.18
N ALA A 850 -11.45 51.20 13.39
CA ALA A 850 -10.38 51.00 12.43
C ALA A 850 -9.89 49.55 12.36
N LEU A 851 -9.93 48.79 13.45
CA LEU A 851 -9.39 47.38 13.51
C LEU A 851 -10.49 46.32 13.54
N ARG A 852 -11.68 46.66 14.02
CA ARG A 852 -12.82 45.76 14.13
C ARG A 852 -13.13 45.04 12.83
N PRO A 853 -13.22 45.68 11.63
CA PRO A 853 -13.51 44.99 10.39
C PRO A 853 -12.44 43.97 9.95
N LEU A 854 -11.19 44.13 10.41
CA LEU A 854 -10.10 43.20 10.16
C LEU A 854 -10.15 41.97 11.07
N ALA A 855 -10.77 42.09 12.25
CA ALA A 855 -10.86 41.06 13.27
C ALA A 855 -12.21 40.31 13.24
N GLU A 856 -13.25 40.93 12.69
CA GLU A 856 -14.62 40.45 12.72
C GLU A 856 -14.80 39.19 11.84
N GLY A 857 -15.56 38.20 12.33
CA GLY A 857 -15.89 36.95 11.63
C GLY A 857 -14.84 35.85 11.74
N TRP A 858 -13.65 36.11 12.32
CA TRP A 858 -12.64 35.08 12.53
C TRP A 858 -11.92 35.14 13.87
N LEU A 859 -11.68 36.33 14.41
CA LEU A 859 -11.05 36.57 15.74
C LEU A 859 -12.08 37.10 16.77
N LEU A 860 -12.98 37.97 16.31
CA LEU A 860 -14.09 38.46 17.09
C LEU A 860 -15.41 37.91 16.52
N PRO A 861 -16.42 37.64 17.37
CA PRO A 861 -17.75 37.31 16.86
C PRO A 861 -18.26 38.46 15.98
N GLY A 862 -18.94 38.10 14.90
CA GLY A 862 -19.56 39.08 14.01
C GLY A 862 -20.50 39.99 14.79
N ALA A 863 -20.64 41.27 14.39
CA ALA A 863 -21.56 42.20 15.04
C ALA A 863 -22.97 41.61 15.02
N ALA A 864 -23.50 41.33 16.19
CA ALA A 864 -24.92 41.05 16.31
C ALA A 864 -25.68 42.28 15.81
N SER A 865 -26.65 42.11 14.93
CA SER A 865 -27.62 43.14 14.57
C SER A 865 -28.16 43.79 15.88
N PRO A 866 -28.43 45.11 15.88
CA PRO A 866 -28.82 45.83 17.07
C PRO A 866 -30.23 45.55 17.55
N ASP A 867 -30.52 44.31 17.92
CA ASP A 867 -31.68 43.97 18.73
C ASP A 867 -31.27 42.93 19.76
N GLY A 868 -31.15 43.42 20.98
CA GLY A 868 -30.55 42.71 22.08
C GLY A 868 -31.34 41.53 22.61
N THR A 869 -30.64 40.47 22.86
CA THR A 869 -30.75 39.61 24.07
C THR A 869 -29.57 38.64 24.07
N PRO A 870 -28.92 38.28 25.18
CA PRO A 870 -27.88 37.29 25.21
C PRO A 870 -28.53 35.90 25.08
N ALA A 871 -28.51 35.37 23.89
CA ALA A 871 -28.95 33.98 23.65
C ALA A 871 -27.74 33.05 23.80
N VAL A 872 -27.85 32.11 24.71
CA VAL A 872 -27.24 30.80 24.62
C VAL A 872 -27.45 30.29 23.19
N SER A 873 -26.39 30.06 22.44
CA SER A 873 -26.49 29.62 21.04
C SER A 873 -27.07 28.20 20.97
N GLU A 874 -28.41 28.17 21.00
CA GLU A 874 -29.06 27.04 20.28
C GLU A 874 -28.88 27.25 18.79
N PRO A 875 -28.61 26.21 18.05
CA PRO A 875 -28.53 26.30 16.58
C PRO A 875 -29.87 26.86 16.05
N PRO A 876 -29.87 27.77 15.07
CA PRO A 876 -31.11 28.35 14.56
C PRO A 876 -32.07 27.22 14.14
N PRO A 877 -33.38 27.32 14.52
CA PRO A 877 -34.38 26.32 14.14
C PRO A 877 -34.46 26.25 12.63
N MET A 878 -34.82 25.06 12.10
CA MET A 878 -35.16 24.89 10.70
C MET A 878 -36.25 25.92 10.35
N ILE A 879 -36.05 26.69 9.28
CA ILE A 879 -36.99 27.74 8.88
C ILE A 879 -38.31 27.13 8.38
N GLU A 880 -38.24 25.96 7.76
CA GLU A 880 -39.36 25.17 7.26
C GLU A 880 -38.99 23.68 7.19
N GLU A 881 -39.91 22.77 7.38
CA GLU A 881 -39.67 21.35 7.18
C GLU A 881 -39.30 21.00 5.73
N LEU A 882 -38.35 20.09 5.56
CA LEU A 882 -37.97 19.62 4.25
C LEU A 882 -39.08 18.71 3.68
N SER A 883 -39.45 18.96 2.44
CA SER A 883 -40.35 18.02 1.71
C SER A 883 -39.65 16.67 1.47
N GLY A 884 -40.40 15.62 1.23
CA GLY A 884 -39.87 14.29 0.93
C GLY A 884 -38.84 14.33 -0.21
N ARG A 885 -39.10 15.10 -1.28
CA ARG A 885 -38.19 15.24 -2.44
C ARG A 885 -36.92 16.03 -2.11
N GLU A 886 -37.00 17.03 -1.26
CA GLU A 886 -35.80 17.78 -0.80
C GLU A 886 -34.93 16.91 0.10
N ARG A 887 -35.54 16.03 0.89
CA ARG A 887 -34.82 15.06 1.72
C ARG A 887 -34.14 13.99 0.85
N ASP A 888 -34.83 13.46 -0.16
CA ASP A 888 -34.29 12.52 -1.12
C ASP A 888 -33.04 13.07 -1.83
N VAL A 889 -33.11 14.34 -2.25
CA VAL A 889 -31.98 15.02 -2.90
C VAL A 889 -30.85 15.26 -1.90
N LEU A 890 -31.15 15.57 -0.64
CA LEU A 890 -30.16 15.84 0.39
C LEU A 890 -29.41 14.57 0.81
N VAL A 891 -30.09 13.41 0.86
CA VAL A 891 -29.46 12.11 1.11
C VAL A 891 -28.41 11.79 0.03
N ARG A 892 -28.77 11.91 -1.26
CA ARG A 892 -27.83 11.68 -2.37
C ARG A 892 -26.70 12.71 -2.39
N LEU A 893 -27.01 13.93 -1.95
CA LEU A 893 -26.00 14.97 -1.79
C LEU A 893 -24.96 14.60 -0.73
N ALA A 894 -25.39 13.93 0.33
CA ALA A 894 -24.51 13.43 1.40
C ALA A 894 -23.69 12.21 0.95
N GLU A 895 -24.19 11.45 -0.01
CA GLU A 895 -23.50 10.36 -0.69
C GLU A 895 -22.52 10.86 -1.76
N MET A 896 -22.23 12.15 -1.79
CA MET A 896 -21.27 12.80 -2.70
C MET A 896 -21.66 12.79 -4.17
N MET A 897 -22.90 12.44 -4.53
CA MET A 897 -23.37 12.42 -5.91
C MET A 897 -23.41 13.80 -6.54
N SER A 898 -23.02 13.95 -7.79
CA SER A 898 -23.16 15.18 -8.56
C SER A 898 -24.64 15.50 -8.84
N THR A 899 -24.93 16.73 -9.26
CA THR A 899 -26.31 17.15 -9.59
C THR A 899 -26.90 16.32 -10.74
N GLU A 900 -26.06 15.90 -11.68
CA GLU A 900 -26.37 15.05 -12.82
C GLU A 900 -26.71 13.61 -12.39
N GLU A 901 -25.91 13.05 -11.46
CA GLU A 901 -26.13 11.72 -10.90
C GLU A 901 -27.39 11.67 -10.04
N ILE A 902 -27.64 12.69 -9.21
CA ILE A 902 -28.88 12.82 -8.43
C ILE A 902 -30.08 12.90 -9.36
N ALA A 903 -29.98 13.63 -10.49
CA ALA A 903 -31.05 13.75 -11.47
C ALA A 903 -31.35 12.41 -12.14
N ALA A 904 -30.32 11.63 -12.46
CA ALA A 904 -30.46 10.30 -13.04
C ALA A 904 -31.09 9.32 -12.03
N ASP A 905 -30.62 9.31 -10.79
CA ASP A 905 -31.07 8.40 -9.73
C ASP A 905 -32.54 8.66 -9.31
N LEU A 906 -32.95 9.92 -9.26
CA LEU A 906 -34.32 10.32 -8.90
C LEU A 906 -35.27 10.40 -10.10
N PHE A 907 -34.81 10.11 -11.32
CA PHE A 907 -35.55 10.19 -12.58
C PHE A 907 -36.19 11.58 -12.81
N VAL A 908 -35.41 12.65 -12.52
CA VAL A 908 -35.86 14.04 -12.72
C VAL A 908 -34.84 14.82 -13.55
N SER A 909 -35.23 16.04 -14.00
CA SER A 909 -34.27 16.89 -14.71
C SER A 909 -33.22 17.50 -13.77
N VAL A 910 -32.03 17.79 -14.28
CA VAL A 910 -30.97 18.49 -13.53
C VAL A 910 -31.45 19.83 -12.98
N ASN A 911 -32.33 20.54 -13.74
CA ASN A 911 -32.92 21.79 -13.27
C ASN A 911 -33.86 21.59 -12.09
N THR A 912 -34.58 20.47 -12.05
CA THR A 912 -35.45 20.08 -10.93
C THR A 912 -34.61 19.84 -9.68
N VAL A 913 -33.49 19.11 -9.79
CA VAL A 913 -32.58 18.90 -8.68
C VAL A 913 -32.00 20.22 -8.16
N LYS A 914 -31.56 21.12 -9.05
CA LYS A 914 -31.06 22.45 -8.67
C LYS A 914 -32.12 23.27 -7.92
N THR A 915 -33.39 23.14 -8.33
CA THR A 915 -34.49 23.82 -7.66
C THR A 915 -34.72 23.27 -6.25
N HIS A 916 -34.71 21.93 -6.08
CA HIS A 916 -34.83 21.29 -4.78
C HIS A 916 -33.64 21.60 -3.86
N LEU A 917 -32.42 21.63 -4.40
CA LEU A 917 -31.20 22.02 -3.65
C LEU A 917 -31.31 23.47 -3.18
N LYS A 918 -31.72 24.40 -4.04
CA LYS A 918 -31.89 25.82 -3.66
C LYS A 918 -32.94 25.98 -2.56
N SER A 919 -34.02 25.22 -2.64
CA SER A 919 -35.09 25.25 -1.62
C SER A 919 -34.60 24.59 -0.32
N ALA A 920 -33.92 23.44 -0.38
CA ALA A 920 -33.34 22.77 0.79
C ALA A 920 -32.30 23.66 1.49
N TYR A 921 -31.41 24.32 0.76
CA TYR A 921 -30.41 25.24 1.33
C TYR A 921 -31.08 26.43 2.03
N ARG A 922 -32.14 27.00 1.43
CA ARG A 922 -32.88 28.08 2.08
C ARG A 922 -33.52 27.61 3.40
N LYS A 923 -34.14 26.42 3.40
CA LYS A 923 -34.81 25.85 4.58
C LYS A 923 -33.85 25.47 5.68
N LEU A 924 -32.62 25.04 5.32
CA LEU A 924 -31.53 24.74 6.27
C LEU A 924 -30.74 25.96 6.71
N GLY A 925 -31.00 27.13 6.09
CA GLY A 925 -30.29 28.37 6.40
C GLY A 925 -28.83 28.38 5.95
N VAL A 926 -28.47 27.67 4.86
CA VAL A 926 -27.10 27.48 4.36
C VAL A 926 -26.98 27.88 2.90
N ASN A 927 -25.77 28.19 2.43
CA ASN A 927 -25.53 28.63 1.06
C ASN A 927 -24.57 27.72 0.28
N ARG A 928 -24.00 26.71 0.94
CA ARG A 928 -23.00 25.81 0.32
C ARG A 928 -23.38 24.37 0.52
N ARG A 929 -22.96 23.53 -0.44
CA ARG A 929 -23.19 22.09 -0.44
C ARG A 929 -22.69 21.40 0.84
N HIS A 930 -21.45 21.68 1.25
CA HIS A 930 -20.85 21.11 2.45
C HIS A 930 -21.62 21.49 3.72
N ASP A 931 -22.01 22.76 3.83
CA ASP A 931 -22.74 23.27 4.99
C ASP A 931 -24.15 22.64 5.08
N ALA A 932 -24.78 22.32 3.94
CA ALA A 932 -26.09 21.69 3.90
C ALA A 932 -26.03 20.24 4.42
N VAL A 933 -25.01 19.48 4.03
CA VAL A 933 -24.81 18.10 4.51
C VAL A 933 -24.47 18.11 6.01
N HIS A 934 -23.57 18.98 6.44
CA HIS A 934 -23.21 19.13 7.85
C HIS A 934 -24.44 19.49 8.70
N ARG A 935 -25.20 20.47 8.27
CA ARG A 935 -26.41 20.95 8.95
C ARG A 935 -27.51 19.88 9.01
N ALA A 936 -27.66 19.10 7.94
CA ALA A 936 -28.63 18.02 7.90
C ALA A 936 -28.27 16.88 8.88
N ARG A 937 -26.99 16.59 9.06
CA ARG A 937 -26.50 15.63 10.07
C ARG A 937 -26.72 16.14 11.50
N GLU A 938 -26.42 17.41 11.78
CA GLU A 938 -26.69 18.04 13.07
C GLU A 938 -28.18 17.97 13.47
N LEU A 939 -29.06 18.08 12.49
CA LEU A 939 -30.51 18.03 12.67
C LEU A 939 -31.10 16.60 12.65
N GLY A 940 -30.26 15.57 12.48
CA GLY A 940 -30.72 14.17 12.40
C GLY A 940 -31.61 13.86 11.18
N LEU A 941 -31.42 14.60 10.07
CA LEU A 941 -32.20 14.43 8.83
C LEU A 941 -31.53 13.48 7.83
N LEU A 942 -30.25 13.10 8.09
CA LEU A 942 -29.40 12.20 7.32
C LEU A 942 -28.89 11.08 8.19
#